data_60d36939d7479ac0fd321efc6c55a81c
#
_entry.id   60d36939d7479ac0fd321efc6c55a81c
#
_cell.length_a   1.000
_cell.length_b   1.000
_cell.length_c   1.000
_cell.angle_alpha   90.00
_cell.angle_beta   90.00
_cell.angle_gamma   90.00
#
_symmetry.space_group_name_H-M   'P 1'
#
loop_
_entity.id
_entity.type
_entity.pdbx_description
1 polymer ?
#
loop_
_entity_poly.entity_id
_entity_poly.type
_entity_poly.pdbx_seq_one_letter_code
_entity_poly.pdbx_strand_id
1 'polypeptide(L)'
;MTAAVGIRRLGFAVAALAAAGIGALVILPFLMPADAVRKAVQAEIHAVTGLDPMLRGHASVSLFPSGAVSFDDLILGDNRTGAPALTAEHVVARLRFFPLLIGRIEIADVSLIHPTIAIIFNADHSSNWSGHIETLAQNLKAGAGRPASFSEIRIADGTVILRDEAYEIVETISNLEMALAWPSISRSFAATGRFVWHDEPVDATISLTDFAAALEGDRSGLKLRLAGPPFKFAFDGYISYRPTLKMEGTVAADAASLREALRWTGQQLPPGGGFGRFALKAQTNVVGGTIGLSGVNIELDGNTGEGVLTFDARQSLQGTLAAEGLDLTPYVSTVRLLSSSERGWDTKPIALDGFEGVQLDLRLSAARVNVANAKLGRTAVAANLRDGNLAVAIGESQAFGGVVRGTFGLAKSPAGADFKAQLQFSNVDLEQCLGDLFSIRRLEGKGNLSVALDSSGHSVYDLTKALNGTASLTSRKGAIAGFNVEQLLKRIERRPLSGSGEFRTGKTPFETLTVNLRINQGVANVEEVRMEGPSVGLALGGSASIPARDLDLRGTASLLSISTSGTAAPAFELPFMVQGSWDDPIILPDPQSRIQRSGAAQPILDAVRNRNLRDPVRSVIERLTGAAPSEAPPAAAAPALAGSSGPADRAPANAETPAKGDIEPPQNNR
;
A
#
# COMPACT_ATOMS: atom_id res chain seq x y z
N MET A 1 59.06 -44.12 -65.89
CA MET A 1 58.19 -42.99 -66.31
C MET A 1 56.68 -43.31 -66.25
N THR A 2 56.26 -44.46 -65.86
CA THR A 2 54.80 -44.90 -65.87
C THR A 2 54.00 -44.53 -64.61
N ALA A 3 54.64 -44.31 -63.44
CA ALA A 3 53.92 -43.97 -62.19
C ALA A 3 53.45 -42.51 -62.15
N ALA A 4 54.18 -41.56 -62.75
CA ALA A 4 53.77 -40.12 -62.73
C ALA A 4 52.53 -39.82 -63.59
N VAL A 5 52.33 -40.59 -64.65
CA VAL A 5 51.15 -40.40 -65.54
C VAL A 5 49.83 -40.93 -64.84
N GLY A 6 49.98 -42.00 -64.02
CA GLY A 6 48.82 -42.56 -63.23
C GLY A 6 48.30 -41.60 -62.18
N ILE A 7 49.22 -40.96 -61.43
CA ILE A 7 48.86 -39.99 -60.36
C ILE A 7 48.21 -38.74 -60.99
N ARG A 8 48.64 -38.28 -62.12
CA ARG A 8 48.08 -37.11 -62.85
C ARG A 8 46.66 -37.42 -63.39
N ARG A 9 46.44 -38.64 -63.90
CA ARG A 9 45.10 -39.09 -64.33
C ARG A 9 44.13 -39.29 -63.14
N LEU A 10 44.65 -39.79 -62.02
CA LEU A 10 43.86 -39.89 -60.80
C LEU A 10 43.47 -38.53 -60.25
N GLY A 11 44.41 -37.55 -60.27
CA GLY A 11 44.13 -36.16 -59.87
C GLY A 11 43.08 -35.49 -60.76
N PHE A 12 43.17 -35.72 -62.10
CA PHE A 12 42.18 -35.20 -63.04
C PHE A 12 40.80 -35.89 -62.84
N ALA A 13 40.74 -37.17 -62.54
CA ALA A 13 39.50 -37.88 -62.25
C ALA A 13 38.83 -37.40 -60.93
N VAL A 14 39.61 -37.19 -59.90
CA VAL A 14 39.12 -36.61 -58.62
C VAL A 14 38.70 -35.14 -58.82
N ALA A 15 39.41 -34.32 -59.56
CA ALA A 15 39.01 -32.95 -59.86
C ALA A 15 37.75 -32.89 -60.76
N ALA A 16 37.61 -33.81 -61.75
CA ALA A 16 36.38 -33.90 -62.53
C ALA A 16 35.16 -34.36 -61.71
N LEU A 17 35.36 -35.35 -60.82
CA LEU A 17 34.33 -35.77 -59.88
C LEU A 17 33.93 -34.66 -58.91
N ALA A 18 34.90 -33.92 -58.40
CA ALA A 18 34.62 -32.76 -57.53
C ALA A 18 33.91 -31.65 -58.28
N ALA A 19 34.31 -31.34 -59.52
CA ALA A 19 33.65 -30.36 -60.39
C ALA A 19 32.23 -30.80 -60.80
N ALA A 20 32.04 -32.10 -61.12
CA ALA A 20 30.71 -32.67 -61.36
C ALA A 20 29.82 -32.65 -60.10
N GLY A 21 30.39 -32.93 -58.93
CA GLY A 21 29.69 -32.82 -57.63
C GLY A 21 29.27 -31.37 -57.30
N ILE A 22 30.17 -30.41 -57.53
CA ILE A 22 29.88 -28.98 -57.37
C ILE A 22 28.83 -28.52 -58.41
N GLY A 23 28.96 -28.94 -59.67
CA GLY A 23 28.00 -28.66 -60.75
C GLY A 23 26.62 -29.23 -60.44
N ALA A 24 26.55 -30.47 -59.93
CA ALA A 24 25.30 -31.09 -59.51
C ALA A 24 24.65 -30.34 -58.32
N LEU A 25 25.47 -29.89 -57.33
CA LEU A 25 25.05 -29.09 -56.21
C LEU A 25 24.47 -27.71 -56.61
N VAL A 26 25.00 -27.09 -57.68
CA VAL A 26 24.52 -25.80 -58.21
C VAL A 26 23.25 -25.98 -59.06
N ILE A 27 23.07 -27.11 -59.75
CA ILE A 27 21.94 -27.37 -60.68
C ILE A 27 20.74 -27.97 -59.93
N LEU A 28 20.97 -28.72 -58.83
CA LEU A 28 19.93 -29.40 -58.06
C LEU A 28 18.78 -28.46 -57.55
N PRO A 29 19.06 -27.22 -57.12
CA PRO A 29 18.01 -26.27 -56.69
C PRO A 29 17.05 -25.88 -57.81
N PHE A 30 17.55 -25.80 -59.05
CA PHE A 30 16.73 -25.44 -60.23
C PHE A 30 15.85 -26.59 -60.71
N LEU A 31 16.13 -27.82 -60.28
CA LEU A 31 15.40 -29.03 -60.67
C LEU A 31 14.33 -29.44 -59.63
N MET A 32 14.36 -28.88 -58.41
CA MET A 32 13.34 -29.16 -57.41
C MET A 32 12.13 -28.23 -57.54
N PRO A 33 10.93 -28.71 -57.82
CA PRO A 33 9.74 -27.89 -57.85
C PRO A 33 9.44 -27.40 -56.45
N ALA A 34 9.35 -26.07 -56.28
CA ALA A 34 9.08 -25.43 -54.98
C ALA A 34 7.79 -26.01 -54.30
N ASP A 35 6.79 -26.40 -55.08
CA ASP A 35 5.56 -27.02 -54.57
C ASP A 35 5.77 -28.40 -53.96
N ALA A 36 6.74 -29.19 -54.42
CA ALA A 36 7.06 -30.48 -53.84
C ALA A 36 7.71 -30.31 -52.46
N VAL A 37 8.61 -29.32 -52.33
CA VAL A 37 9.21 -28.98 -51.05
C VAL A 37 8.18 -28.42 -50.08
N ARG A 38 7.28 -27.54 -50.54
CA ARG A 38 6.16 -27.00 -49.74
C ARG A 38 5.31 -28.16 -49.16
N LYS A 39 4.88 -29.07 -50.02
CA LYS A 39 4.07 -30.24 -49.59
C LYS A 39 4.85 -31.14 -48.62
N ALA A 40 6.13 -31.34 -48.81
CA ALA A 40 6.97 -32.14 -47.92
C ALA A 40 7.11 -31.47 -46.54
N VAL A 41 7.33 -30.15 -46.48
CA VAL A 41 7.40 -29.39 -45.23
C VAL A 41 6.04 -29.36 -44.50
N GLN A 42 4.95 -29.13 -45.24
CA GLN A 42 3.59 -29.23 -44.68
C GLN A 42 3.31 -30.63 -44.13
N ALA A 43 3.66 -31.69 -44.85
CA ALA A 43 3.48 -33.07 -44.43
C ALA A 43 4.32 -33.41 -43.20
N GLU A 44 5.54 -32.90 -43.10
CA GLU A 44 6.40 -33.09 -41.93
C GLU A 44 5.86 -32.34 -40.69
N ILE A 45 5.45 -31.08 -40.85
CA ILE A 45 4.80 -30.34 -39.77
C ILE A 45 3.55 -31.03 -39.31
N HIS A 46 2.69 -31.46 -40.27
CA HIS A 46 1.49 -32.21 -39.95
C HIS A 46 1.78 -33.56 -39.26
N ALA A 47 2.77 -34.30 -39.73
CA ALA A 47 3.16 -35.59 -39.13
C ALA A 47 3.66 -35.47 -37.70
N VAL A 48 4.32 -34.37 -37.38
CA VAL A 48 4.89 -34.11 -36.05
C VAL A 48 3.89 -33.46 -35.10
N THR A 49 3.17 -32.46 -35.61
CA THR A 49 2.30 -31.62 -34.75
C THR A 49 0.83 -32.02 -34.86
N GLY A 50 0.42 -32.70 -35.96
CA GLY A 50 -1.00 -32.96 -36.30
C GLY A 50 -1.73 -31.74 -36.79
N LEU A 51 -1.03 -30.59 -36.93
CA LEU A 51 -1.63 -29.32 -37.34
C LEU A 51 -1.39 -29.09 -38.83
N ASP A 52 -2.39 -28.52 -39.54
CA ASP A 52 -2.32 -28.20 -40.96
C ASP A 52 -1.88 -26.74 -41.15
N PRO A 53 -0.58 -26.46 -41.40
CA PRO A 53 -0.11 -25.11 -41.67
C PRO A 53 -0.53 -24.68 -43.08
N MET A 54 -1.09 -23.48 -43.21
CA MET A 54 -1.30 -22.82 -44.49
C MET A 54 -0.09 -21.97 -44.85
N LEU A 55 0.68 -22.38 -45.85
CA LEU A 55 1.81 -21.66 -46.44
C LEU A 55 1.33 -20.98 -47.73
N ARG A 56 1.03 -19.67 -47.68
CA ARG A 56 0.37 -18.94 -48.79
C ARG A 56 1.36 -18.25 -49.74
N GLY A 57 2.50 -17.84 -49.28
CA GLY A 57 3.45 -17.03 -50.02
C GLY A 57 4.39 -17.81 -50.94
N HIS A 58 5.42 -17.13 -51.43
CA HIS A 58 6.47 -17.73 -52.28
C HIS A 58 7.33 -18.67 -51.44
N ALA A 59 7.68 -19.81 -52.05
CA ALA A 59 8.68 -20.71 -51.49
C ALA A 59 10.01 -20.45 -52.21
N SER A 60 11.06 -20.19 -51.43
CA SER A 60 12.43 -20.09 -51.96
C SER A 60 13.32 -21.20 -51.38
N VAL A 61 14.14 -21.81 -52.21
CA VAL A 61 15.03 -22.91 -51.83
C VAL A 61 16.47 -22.49 -52.03
N SER A 62 17.25 -22.52 -50.97
CA SER A 62 18.70 -22.26 -51.00
C SER A 62 19.41 -23.54 -50.52
N LEU A 63 20.21 -24.15 -51.39
CA LEU A 63 20.93 -25.38 -51.04
C LEU A 63 22.35 -25.13 -50.54
N PHE A 64 22.92 -23.94 -50.73
CA PHE A 64 24.27 -23.59 -50.32
C PHE A 64 24.29 -22.25 -49.55
N PRO A 65 25.05 -22.10 -48.48
CA PRO A 65 25.96 -23.06 -47.82
C PRO A 65 25.25 -24.09 -46.94
N SER A 66 24.04 -23.83 -46.48
CA SER A 66 23.20 -24.76 -45.71
C SER A 66 21.85 -24.89 -46.41
N GLY A 67 21.41 -26.11 -46.74
CA GLY A 67 20.10 -26.31 -47.33
C GLY A 67 19.02 -25.66 -46.46
N ALA A 68 18.36 -24.64 -47.01
CA ALA A 68 17.26 -23.95 -46.31
C ALA A 68 16.11 -23.71 -47.28
N VAL A 69 14.88 -23.81 -46.78
CA VAL A 69 13.68 -23.47 -47.49
C VAL A 69 12.95 -22.40 -46.69
N SER A 70 12.67 -21.27 -47.34
CA SER A 70 11.88 -20.22 -46.73
C SER A 70 10.49 -20.13 -47.40
N PHE A 71 9.50 -19.85 -46.59
CA PHE A 71 8.12 -19.62 -46.99
C PHE A 71 7.68 -18.29 -46.40
N ASP A 72 6.89 -17.56 -47.15
CA ASP A 72 6.22 -16.36 -46.68
C ASP A 72 4.79 -16.74 -46.25
N ASP A 73 4.21 -15.95 -45.33
CA ASP A 73 2.82 -16.07 -44.87
C ASP A 73 2.44 -17.46 -44.32
N LEU A 74 2.99 -17.84 -43.19
CA LEU A 74 2.48 -18.97 -42.39
C LEU A 74 1.26 -18.54 -41.60
N ILE A 75 0.18 -19.34 -41.72
CA ILE A 75 -1.01 -19.20 -40.87
C ILE A 75 -1.32 -20.57 -40.28
N LEU A 76 -1.45 -20.60 -38.93
CA LEU A 76 -1.89 -21.77 -38.18
C LEU A 76 -3.16 -21.42 -37.41
N GLY A 77 -4.20 -22.26 -37.56
CA GLY A 77 -5.50 -22.08 -36.96
C GLY A 77 -6.59 -21.78 -37.98
N ASP A 78 -7.85 -22.03 -37.61
CA ASP A 78 -9.00 -21.91 -38.52
C ASP A 78 -9.53 -20.47 -38.54
N ASN A 79 -9.52 -19.85 -39.73
CA ASN A 79 -10.15 -18.54 -39.96
C ASN A 79 -11.67 -18.53 -39.75
N ARG A 80 -12.29 -19.67 -39.43
CA ARG A 80 -13.76 -19.79 -39.26
C ARG A 80 -14.23 -19.38 -37.87
N THR A 81 -13.33 -19.35 -36.86
CA THR A 81 -13.69 -19.11 -35.46
C THR A 81 -13.10 -17.82 -34.88
N GLY A 82 -12.36 -17.03 -35.66
CA GLY A 82 -11.73 -15.79 -35.17
C GLY A 82 -10.30 -15.59 -35.66
N ALA A 83 -9.50 -14.85 -34.91
CA ALA A 83 -8.10 -14.59 -35.23
C ALA A 83 -7.27 -15.88 -35.27
N PRO A 84 -6.35 -16.05 -36.24
CA PRO A 84 -5.45 -17.21 -36.28
C PRO A 84 -4.63 -17.35 -35.01
N ALA A 85 -4.38 -18.58 -34.57
CA ALA A 85 -3.63 -18.85 -33.36
C ALA A 85 -2.15 -18.46 -33.48
N LEU A 86 -1.57 -18.63 -34.70
CA LEU A 86 -0.21 -18.20 -35.01
C LEU A 86 -0.15 -17.74 -36.45
N THR A 87 0.49 -16.60 -36.67
CA THR A 87 0.91 -16.12 -38.00
C THR A 87 2.40 -15.87 -37.96
N ALA A 88 3.10 -16.06 -39.10
CA ALA A 88 4.49 -15.65 -39.19
C ALA A 88 4.75 -15.08 -40.61
N GLU A 89 5.46 -13.97 -40.65
CA GLU A 89 5.79 -13.30 -41.91
C GLU A 89 6.72 -14.17 -42.76
N HIS A 90 7.73 -14.78 -42.14
CA HIS A 90 8.65 -15.70 -42.79
C HIS A 90 8.86 -16.94 -41.91
N VAL A 91 8.92 -18.11 -42.57
CA VAL A 91 9.32 -19.39 -41.98
C VAL A 91 10.52 -19.93 -42.72
N VAL A 92 11.61 -20.20 -42.01
CA VAL A 92 12.81 -20.79 -42.56
C VAL A 92 13.04 -22.17 -41.98
N ALA A 93 12.89 -23.20 -42.79
CA ALA A 93 13.24 -24.58 -42.42
C ALA A 93 14.62 -24.94 -42.96
N ARG A 94 15.55 -25.24 -42.04
CA ARG A 94 16.86 -25.74 -42.44
C ARG A 94 16.82 -27.24 -42.64
N LEU A 95 17.39 -27.72 -43.74
CA LEU A 95 17.40 -29.11 -44.13
C LEU A 95 18.71 -29.78 -43.72
N ARG A 96 18.66 -31.07 -43.36
CA ARG A 96 19.86 -31.87 -43.11
C ARG A 96 20.52 -32.22 -44.43
N PHE A 97 21.78 -31.86 -44.55
CA PHE A 97 22.54 -31.99 -45.79
C PHE A 97 22.70 -33.43 -46.28
N PHE A 98 23.06 -34.39 -45.40
CA PHE A 98 23.29 -35.79 -45.80
C PHE A 98 22.02 -36.50 -46.29
N PRO A 99 20.88 -36.44 -45.61
CA PRO A 99 19.62 -36.97 -46.11
C PRO A 99 19.21 -36.39 -47.46
N LEU A 100 19.47 -35.09 -47.67
CA LEU A 100 19.12 -34.43 -48.93
C LEU A 100 19.87 -35.00 -50.12
N LEU A 101 21.13 -35.41 -49.94
CA LEU A 101 21.95 -36.04 -51.01
C LEU A 101 21.40 -37.35 -51.50
N ILE A 102 20.60 -38.08 -50.69
CA ILE A 102 19.92 -39.32 -51.03
C ILE A 102 18.44 -39.13 -51.33
N GLY A 103 18.02 -37.86 -51.56
CA GLY A 103 16.65 -37.50 -51.92
C GLY A 103 15.65 -37.52 -50.77
N ARG A 104 16.11 -37.53 -49.50
CA ARG A 104 15.22 -37.45 -48.33
C ARG A 104 15.24 -36.03 -47.80
N ILE A 105 14.05 -35.45 -47.65
CA ILE A 105 13.87 -34.14 -47.05
C ILE A 105 13.67 -34.35 -45.52
N GLU A 106 14.73 -33.97 -44.74
CA GLU A 106 14.66 -33.97 -43.28
C GLU A 106 14.96 -32.57 -42.76
N ILE A 107 14.11 -32.02 -41.92
CA ILE A 107 14.26 -30.69 -41.33
C ILE A 107 15.19 -30.79 -40.14
N ALA A 108 16.19 -29.93 -40.03
CA ALA A 108 17.10 -29.82 -38.90
C ALA A 108 16.53 -28.92 -37.80
N ASP A 109 16.10 -27.73 -38.19
CA ASP A 109 15.49 -26.73 -37.34
C ASP A 109 14.51 -25.85 -38.12
N VAL A 110 13.63 -25.15 -37.41
CA VAL A 110 12.62 -24.24 -37.95
C VAL A 110 12.78 -22.88 -37.26
N SER A 111 12.89 -21.82 -38.04
CA SER A 111 12.92 -20.44 -37.55
C SER A 111 11.65 -19.71 -37.99
N LEU A 112 10.95 -19.10 -37.06
CA LEU A 112 9.81 -18.22 -37.29
C LEU A 112 10.30 -16.78 -37.14
N ILE A 113 10.12 -15.97 -38.17
CA ILE A 113 10.53 -14.57 -38.18
C ILE A 113 9.28 -13.70 -38.15
N HIS A 114 9.24 -12.72 -37.26
CA HIS A 114 8.10 -11.86 -36.95
C HIS A 114 6.79 -12.66 -36.72
N PRO A 115 6.81 -13.73 -35.89
CA PRO A 115 5.56 -14.43 -35.62
C PRO A 115 4.67 -13.62 -34.67
N THR A 116 3.37 -13.65 -34.93
CA THR A 116 2.35 -13.20 -33.98
C THR A 116 1.62 -14.41 -33.44
N ILE A 117 1.68 -14.61 -32.12
CA ILE A 117 1.04 -15.71 -31.40
C ILE A 117 -0.13 -15.11 -30.60
N ALA A 118 -1.36 -15.45 -30.98
CA ALA A 118 -2.55 -15.00 -30.27
C ALA A 118 -3.04 -16.10 -29.33
N ILE A 119 -3.10 -15.81 -28.04
CA ILE A 119 -3.65 -16.70 -27.01
C ILE A 119 -4.91 -16.02 -26.48
N ILE A 120 -6.06 -16.62 -26.79
CA ILE A 120 -7.36 -16.08 -26.41
C ILE A 120 -8.03 -17.09 -25.47
N PHE A 121 -8.36 -16.65 -24.26
CA PHE A 121 -9.19 -17.37 -23.32
C PHE A 121 -10.61 -16.82 -23.42
N ASN A 122 -11.57 -17.68 -23.72
CA ASN A 122 -12.97 -17.34 -23.78
C ASN A 122 -13.61 -17.33 -22.40
N ALA A 123 -14.81 -16.80 -22.27
CA ALA A 123 -15.55 -16.73 -20.99
C ALA A 123 -15.85 -18.11 -20.37
N ASP A 124 -15.84 -19.18 -21.16
CA ASP A 124 -15.98 -20.57 -20.72
C ASP A 124 -14.65 -21.24 -20.29
N HIS A 125 -13.56 -20.47 -20.21
CA HIS A 125 -12.19 -20.91 -19.94
C HIS A 125 -11.58 -21.82 -21.02
N SER A 126 -12.20 -21.96 -22.18
CA SER A 126 -11.56 -22.58 -23.33
C SER A 126 -10.55 -21.61 -23.98
N SER A 127 -9.59 -22.15 -24.73
CA SER A 127 -8.63 -21.32 -25.47
C SER A 127 -8.69 -21.68 -26.95
N ASN A 128 -8.38 -20.70 -27.80
CA ASN A 128 -8.17 -20.93 -29.24
C ASN A 128 -7.06 -21.96 -29.53
N TRP A 129 -6.21 -22.27 -28.53
CA TRP A 129 -5.17 -23.30 -28.61
C TRP A 129 -5.62 -24.68 -28.13
N SER A 130 -6.78 -24.83 -27.46
CA SER A 130 -7.18 -26.08 -26.81
C SER A 130 -7.22 -27.28 -27.78
N GLY A 131 -7.82 -27.16 -28.97
CA GLY A 131 -7.83 -28.20 -29.97
C GLY A 131 -6.47 -28.52 -30.58
N HIS A 132 -5.63 -27.49 -30.75
CA HIS A 132 -4.27 -27.66 -31.27
C HIS A 132 -3.36 -28.38 -30.26
N ILE A 133 -3.47 -28.05 -28.97
CA ILE A 133 -2.74 -28.71 -27.88
C ILE A 133 -3.16 -30.19 -27.78
N GLU A 134 -4.46 -30.48 -27.88
CA GLU A 134 -4.95 -31.87 -27.82
C GLU A 134 -4.43 -32.70 -29.00
N THR A 135 -4.46 -32.15 -30.22
CA THR A 135 -3.93 -32.81 -31.43
C THR A 135 -2.41 -33.06 -31.29
N LEU A 136 -1.67 -32.06 -30.82
CA LEU A 136 -0.24 -32.17 -30.58
C LEU A 136 0.08 -33.23 -29.51
N ALA A 137 -0.68 -33.29 -28.41
CA ALA A 137 -0.52 -34.27 -27.36
C ALA A 137 -0.72 -35.70 -27.87
N GLN A 138 -1.76 -35.92 -28.72
CA GLN A 138 -2.02 -37.21 -29.33
C GLN A 138 -0.88 -37.68 -30.24
N ASN A 139 -0.27 -36.77 -31.01
CA ASN A 139 0.82 -37.11 -31.92
C ASN A 139 2.15 -37.37 -31.23
N LEU A 140 2.39 -36.76 -30.07
CA LEU A 140 3.59 -36.98 -29.26
C LEU A 140 3.54 -38.26 -28.41
N LYS A 141 2.39 -38.98 -28.38
CA LYS A 141 2.29 -40.28 -27.71
C LYS A 141 3.23 -41.29 -28.33
N ALA A 142 3.91 -42.06 -27.47
CA ALA A 142 4.81 -43.11 -27.91
C ALA A 142 4.07 -44.13 -28.78
N GLY A 143 4.48 -44.27 -30.04
CA GLY A 143 3.90 -45.19 -31.03
C GLY A 143 2.80 -44.61 -31.94
N ALA A 144 2.35 -43.39 -31.76
CA ALA A 144 1.33 -42.77 -32.57
C ALA A 144 1.85 -42.02 -33.83
N GLY A 145 3.10 -41.63 -33.87
CA GLY A 145 3.63 -40.85 -34.97
C GLY A 145 5.13 -41.10 -35.27
N ARG A 146 5.66 -40.55 -36.35
CA ARG A 146 7.08 -40.48 -36.62
C ARG A 146 7.74 -39.47 -35.65
N PRO A 147 8.91 -39.80 -35.08
CA PRO A 147 9.65 -38.81 -34.30
C PRO A 147 9.98 -37.59 -35.21
N ALA A 148 9.89 -36.39 -34.69
CA ALA A 148 10.24 -35.18 -35.41
C ALA A 148 11.67 -35.27 -35.95
N SER A 149 11.87 -34.88 -37.20
CA SER A 149 13.21 -34.79 -37.77
C SER A 149 13.96 -33.57 -37.23
N PHE A 150 13.24 -32.49 -36.82
CA PHE A 150 13.83 -31.27 -36.25
C PHE A 150 13.98 -31.36 -34.73
N SER A 151 14.97 -30.67 -34.21
CA SER A 151 15.30 -30.65 -32.78
C SER A 151 15.16 -29.27 -32.14
N GLU A 152 14.98 -28.23 -32.95
CA GLU A 152 14.93 -26.85 -32.46
C GLU A 152 13.94 -26.01 -33.26
N ILE A 153 13.17 -25.18 -32.54
CA ILE A 153 12.34 -24.11 -33.12
C ILE A 153 12.89 -22.79 -32.59
N ARG A 154 13.16 -21.84 -33.47
CA ARG A 154 13.60 -20.50 -33.13
C ARG A 154 12.52 -19.49 -33.46
N ILE A 155 12.32 -18.56 -32.55
CA ILE A 155 11.45 -17.41 -32.74
C ILE A 155 12.35 -16.17 -32.74
N ALA A 156 12.23 -15.34 -33.77
CA ALA A 156 12.97 -14.10 -33.91
C ALA A 156 11.96 -12.95 -34.07
N ASP A 157 12.10 -11.93 -33.22
CA ASP A 157 11.29 -10.72 -33.22
C ASP A 157 9.77 -10.98 -33.20
N GLY A 158 9.36 -11.92 -32.34
CA GLY A 158 7.97 -12.34 -32.21
C GLY A 158 7.14 -11.42 -31.33
N THR A 159 5.83 -11.51 -31.50
CA THR A 159 4.82 -10.85 -30.64
C THR A 159 3.86 -11.89 -30.10
N VAL A 160 3.58 -11.85 -28.78
CA VAL A 160 2.52 -12.66 -28.15
C VAL A 160 1.44 -11.72 -27.65
N ILE A 161 0.20 -11.98 -28.08
CA ILE A 161 -0.98 -11.26 -27.62
C ILE A 161 -1.81 -12.22 -26.78
N LEU A 162 -1.92 -11.92 -25.49
CA LEU A 162 -2.76 -12.66 -24.55
C LEU A 162 -4.04 -11.86 -24.32
N ARG A 163 -5.18 -12.47 -24.54
CA ARG A 163 -6.49 -11.89 -24.27
C ARG A 163 -7.29 -12.84 -23.39
N ASP A 164 -7.79 -12.34 -22.30
CA ASP A 164 -8.73 -13.05 -21.42
C ASP A 164 -10.05 -12.29 -21.41
N GLU A 165 -11.09 -12.92 -21.99
CA GLU A 165 -12.42 -12.31 -22.13
C GLU A 165 -13.19 -12.29 -20.80
N ALA A 166 -12.89 -13.21 -19.88
CA ALA A 166 -13.55 -13.29 -18.58
C ALA A 166 -13.11 -12.17 -17.63
N TYR A 167 -11.86 -11.71 -17.77
CA TYR A 167 -11.27 -10.67 -16.93
C TYR A 167 -11.00 -9.36 -17.67
N GLU A 168 -11.38 -9.27 -18.96
CA GLU A 168 -11.13 -8.10 -19.83
C GLU A 168 -9.63 -7.70 -19.90
N ILE A 169 -8.72 -8.68 -19.76
CA ILE A 169 -7.28 -8.46 -19.78
C ILE A 169 -6.76 -8.59 -21.21
N VAL A 170 -5.94 -7.64 -21.64
CA VAL A 170 -5.18 -7.71 -22.89
C VAL A 170 -3.73 -7.38 -22.56
N GLU A 171 -2.86 -8.38 -22.73
CA GLU A 171 -1.43 -8.25 -22.52
C GLU A 171 -0.65 -8.50 -23.81
N THR A 172 0.40 -7.70 -24.04
CA THR A 172 1.24 -7.83 -25.22
C THR A 172 2.69 -8.01 -24.81
N ILE A 173 3.31 -9.08 -25.30
CA ILE A 173 4.74 -9.36 -25.18
C ILE A 173 5.35 -9.12 -26.55
N SER A 174 6.36 -8.30 -26.64
CA SER A 174 7.05 -7.93 -27.90
C SER A 174 8.50 -8.35 -27.89
N ASN A 175 9.15 -8.26 -29.05
CA ASN A 175 10.56 -8.59 -29.25
C ASN A 175 10.92 -9.98 -28.69
N LEU A 176 10.06 -10.96 -28.98
CA LEU A 176 10.25 -12.33 -28.48
C LEU A 176 11.37 -13.01 -29.28
N GLU A 177 12.50 -13.24 -28.61
CA GLU A 177 13.64 -13.99 -29.11
C GLU A 177 13.76 -15.29 -28.32
N MET A 178 13.31 -16.42 -28.88
CA MET A 178 13.32 -17.69 -28.15
C MET A 178 13.86 -18.85 -28.98
N ALA A 179 14.60 -19.73 -28.29
CA ALA A 179 15.00 -21.03 -28.80
C ALA A 179 14.27 -22.12 -27.99
N LEU A 180 13.53 -22.97 -28.67
CA LEU A 180 12.76 -24.06 -28.11
C LEU A 180 13.39 -25.38 -28.54
N ALA A 181 13.92 -26.15 -27.57
CA ALA A 181 14.42 -27.50 -27.81
C ALA A 181 13.21 -28.46 -27.90
N TRP A 182 12.94 -28.95 -29.12
CA TRP A 182 11.82 -29.83 -29.38
C TRP A 182 12.14 -31.28 -28.95
N PRO A 183 11.22 -32.00 -28.30
CA PRO A 183 11.42 -33.36 -27.83
C PRO A 183 11.38 -34.39 -28.98
N SER A 184 12.47 -34.48 -29.75
CA SER A 184 12.58 -35.43 -30.85
C SER A 184 13.11 -36.80 -30.42
N ILE A 185 14.04 -36.83 -29.47
CA ILE A 185 14.67 -38.08 -28.93
C ILE A 185 14.36 -38.23 -27.44
N SER A 186 14.41 -37.11 -26.68
CA SER A 186 14.07 -37.10 -25.27
C SER A 186 12.62 -36.67 -25.07
N ARG A 187 12.03 -37.03 -23.91
CA ARG A 187 10.70 -36.51 -23.54
C ARG A 187 10.74 -35.08 -23.02
N SER A 188 11.92 -34.54 -22.81
CA SER A 188 12.09 -33.23 -22.24
C SER A 188 11.92 -32.11 -23.27
N PHE A 189 11.32 -31.01 -22.84
CA PHE A 189 11.21 -29.77 -23.59
C PHE A 189 11.95 -28.68 -22.82
N ALA A 190 12.60 -27.77 -23.52
CA ALA A 190 13.21 -26.60 -22.96
C ALA A 190 13.02 -25.40 -23.88
N ALA A 191 12.76 -24.24 -23.31
CA ALA A 191 12.72 -22.97 -24.03
C ALA A 191 13.56 -21.95 -23.27
N THR A 192 14.40 -21.22 -24.00
CA THR A 192 15.24 -20.17 -23.43
C THR A 192 15.24 -18.97 -24.37
N GLY A 193 15.13 -17.79 -23.81
CA GLY A 193 15.12 -16.59 -24.63
C GLY A 193 14.87 -15.32 -23.83
N ARG A 194 14.52 -14.28 -24.57
CA ARG A 194 14.23 -12.94 -24.06
C ARG A 194 12.99 -12.39 -24.74
N PHE A 195 12.28 -11.53 -24.02
CA PHE A 195 11.16 -10.75 -24.55
C PHE A 195 11.04 -9.40 -23.83
N VAL A 196 10.23 -8.51 -24.34
CA VAL A 196 9.88 -7.24 -23.71
C VAL A 196 8.42 -7.30 -23.24
N TRP A 197 8.19 -7.01 -21.96
CA TRP A 197 6.86 -6.89 -21.36
C TRP A 197 6.79 -5.59 -20.54
N HIS A 198 5.78 -4.77 -20.80
CA HIS A 198 5.62 -3.44 -20.21
C HIS A 198 6.93 -2.61 -20.26
N ASP A 199 7.51 -2.55 -21.47
CA ASP A 199 8.76 -1.83 -21.81
C ASP A 199 10.04 -2.33 -21.11
N GLU A 200 9.97 -3.43 -20.35
CA GLU A 200 11.14 -4.00 -19.67
C GLU A 200 11.57 -5.34 -20.29
N PRO A 201 12.88 -5.54 -20.51
CA PRO A 201 13.39 -6.80 -21.02
C PRO A 201 13.36 -7.89 -19.95
N VAL A 202 12.85 -9.06 -20.31
CA VAL A 202 12.76 -10.23 -19.44
C VAL A 202 13.47 -11.41 -20.09
N ASP A 203 14.46 -11.97 -19.41
CA ASP A 203 15.06 -13.26 -19.76
C ASP A 203 14.18 -14.39 -19.19
N ALA A 204 13.86 -15.38 -20.02
CA ALA A 204 13.02 -16.51 -19.66
C ALA A 204 13.70 -17.85 -19.92
N THR A 205 13.54 -18.77 -19.00
CA THR A 205 13.93 -20.16 -19.18
C THR A 205 12.82 -21.07 -18.64
N ILE A 206 12.35 -21.98 -19.48
CA ILE A 206 11.30 -22.94 -19.15
C ILE A 206 11.84 -24.32 -19.49
N SER A 207 11.66 -25.32 -18.61
CA SER A 207 11.93 -26.71 -18.94
C SER A 207 10.84 -27.62 -18.35
N LEU A 208 10.43 -28.59 -19.15
CA LEU A 208 9.50 -29.66 -18.79
C LEU A 208 10.21 -31.00 -18.91
N THR A 209 10.05 -31.88 -17.92
CA THR A 209 10.71 -33.20 -17.95
C THR A 209 9.99 -34.18 -18.86
N ASP A 210 8.69 -34.09 -18.98
CA ASP A 210 7.87 -34.86 -19.93
C ASP A 210 6.85 -33.91 -20.58
N PHE A 211 7.16 -33.53 -21.82
CA PHE A 211 6.35 -32.57 -22.56
C PHE A 211 5.01 -33.14 -22.99
N ALA A 212 4.99 -34.41 -23.40
CA ALA A 212 3.76 -35.08 -23.81
C ALA A 212 2.79 -35.22 -22.62
N ALA A 213 3.28 -35.67 -21.46
CA ALA A 213 2.50 -35.73 -20.23
C ALA A 213 1.97 -34.36 -19.84
N ALA A 214 2.81 -33.30 -19.95
CA ALA A 214 2.37 -31.94 -19.66
C ALA A 214 1.23 -31.49 -20.58
N LEU A 215 1.29 -31.79 -21.88
CA LEU A 215 0.23 -31.46 -22.85
C LEU A 215 -1.08 -32.25 -22.62
N GLU A 216 -0.99 -33.47 -22.09
CA GLU A 216 -2.16 -34.28 -21.71
C GLU A 216 -2.78 -33.81 -20.39
N GLY A 217 -2.09 -32.97 -19.65
CA GLY A 217 -2.50 -32.51 -18.34
C GLY A 217 -2.06 -33.39 -17.19
N ASP A 218 -1.21 -34.37 -17.49
CA ASP A 218 -0.61 -35.27 -16.53
C ASP A 218 0.57 -34.58 -15.80
N ARG A 219 1.08 -35.23 -14.75
CA ARG A 219 2.15 -34.68 -13.93
C ARG A 219 3.48 -34.65 -14.67
N SER A 220 4.04 -33.46 -14.86
CA SER A 220 5.39 -33.24 -15.41
C SER A 220 6.20 -32.33 -14.51
N GLY A 221 7.53 -32.56 -14.44
CA GLY A 221 8.43 -31.61 -13.78
C GLY A 221 8.50 -30.31 -14.56
N LEU A 222 8.41 -29.19 -13.86
CA LEU A 222 8.50 -27.83 -14.43
C LEU A 222 9.57 -27.05 -13.69
N LYS A 223 10.51 -26.47 -14.47
CA LYS A 223 11.38 -25.39 -14.00
C LYS A 223 11.11 -24.15 -14.82
N LEU A 224 10.80 -23.05 -14.15
CA LEU A 224 10.54 -21.76 -14.74
C LEU A 224 11.43 -20.72 -14.09
N ARG A 225 12.11 -19.90 -14.88
CA ARG A 225 12.86 -18.74 -14.44
C ARG A 225 12.53 -17.56 -15.31
N LEU A 226 12.18 -16.45 -14.69
CA LEU A 226 11.97 -15.16 -15.30
C LEU A 226 12.89 -14.16 -14.61
N ALA A 227 13.62 -13.35 -15.36
CA ALA A 227 14.55 -12.38 -14.81
C ALA A 227 14.47 -11.08 -15.62
N GLY A 228 13.86 -10.08 -15.03
CA GLY A 228 13.84 -8.70 -15.52
C GLY A 228 14.42 -7.73 -14.49
N PRO A 229 14.74 -6.48 -14.87
CA PRO A 229 15.24 -5.48 -13.94
C PRO A 229 14.32 -5.25 -12.73
N PRO A 230 12.97 -5.15 -12.89
CA PRO A 230 12.09 -4.91 -11.76
C PRO A 230 11.86 -6.14 -10.88
N PHE A 231 11.90 -7.35 -11.47
CA PHE A 231 11.45 -8.56 -10.77
C PHE A 231 12.12 -9.81 -11.29
N LYS A 232 12.47 -10.71 -10.39
CA LYS A 232 12.96 -12.06 -10.70
C LYS A 232 12.06 -13.10 -10.06
N PHE A 233 11.78 -14.14 -10.79
CA PHE A 233 10.94 -15.25 -10.36
C PHE A 233 11.55 -16.60 -10.73
N ALA A 234 11.45 -17.57 -9.85
CA ALA A 234 11.84 -18.94 -10.11
C ALA A 234 10.86 -19.92 -9.49
N PHE A 235 10.53 -20.94 -10.23
CA PHE A 235 9.75 -22.09 -9.77
C PHE A 235 10.48 -23.38 -10.13
N ASP A 236 10.55 -24.34 -9.21
CA ASP A 236 11.10 -25.67 -9.42
C ASP A 236 10.18 -26.71 -8.76
N GLY A 237 9.50 -27.51 -9.56
CA GLY A 237 8.51 -28.45 -9.04
C GLY A 237 7.81 -29.25 -10.11
N TYR A 238 6.53 -29.50 -9.90
CA TYR A 238 5.67 -30.27 -10.78
C TYR A 238 4.43 -29.49 -11.15
N ILE A 239 3.92 -29.72 -12.36
CA ILE A 239 2.66 -29.20 -12.87
C ILE A 239 1.78 -30.32 -13.38
N SER A 240 0.48 -30.20 -13.18
CA SER A 240 -0.57 -30.98 -13.86
C SER A 240 -1.82 -30.09 -13.98
N TYR A 241 -2.64 -30.26 -15.02
CA TYR A 241 -3.84 -29.45 -15.16
C TYR A 241 -5.13 -30.26 -15.32
N ARG A 242 -5.07 -31.58 -15.23
CA ARG A 242 -6.27 -32.44 -15.19
C ARG A 242 -6.41 -33.11 -13.82
N PRO A 243 -7.61 -33.14 -13.20
CA PRO A 243 -8.87 -32.45 -13.63
C PRO A 243 -8.84 -30.94 -13.38
N THR A 244 -7.92 -30.42 -12.59
CA THR A 244 -7.72 -28.98 -12.27
C THR A 244 -6.24 -28.66 -12.24
N LEU A 245 -5.88 -27.41 -12.46
CA LEU A 245 -4.49 -26.95 -12.35
C LEU A 245 -3.96 -27.25 -10.95
N LYS A 246 -2.85 -27.97 -10.90
CA LYS A 246 -2.06 -28.24 -9.69
C LYS A 246 -0.60 -27.94 -9.96
N MET A 247 0.03 -27.20 -9.06
CA MET A 247 1.47 -26.98 -9.06
C MET A 247 2.01 -27.22 -7.65
N GLU A 248 3.05 -28.03 -7.54
CA GLU A 248 3.70 -28.34 -6.27
C GLU A 248 5.21 -28.15 -6.42
N GLY A 249 5.83 -27.36 -5.57
CA GLY A 249 7.28 -27.13 -5.68
C GLY A 249 7.77 -25.96 -4.83
N THR A 250 8.96 -25.49 -5.16
CA THR A 250 9.56 -24.32 -4.50
C THR A 250 9.42 -23.11 -5.39
N VAL A 251 8.97 -22.01 -4.82
CA VAL A 251 8.94 -20.69 -5.44
C VAL A 251 9.98 -19.79 -4.80
N ALA A 252 10.65 -18.98 -5.62
CA ALA A 252 11.49 -17.87 -5.16
C ALA A 252 11.18 -16.63 -5.99
N ALA A 253 11.12 -15.48 -5.33
CA ALA A 253 10.90 -14.19 -5.96
C ALA A 253 11.83 -13.14 -5.33
N ASP A 254 12.32 -12.21 -6.13
CA ASP A 254 13.27 -11.17 -5.70
C ASP A 254 12.99 -9.89 -6.50
N ALA A 255 12.99 -8.75 -5.80
CA ALA A 255 12.89 -7.43 -6.39
C ALA A 255 13.80 -6.44 -5.67
N ALA A 256 14.50 -5.60 -6.40
CA ALA A 256 15.28 -4.50 -5.82
C ALA A 256 14.36 -3.45 -5.18
N SER A 257 13.16 -3.27 -5.76
CA SER A 257 12.08 -2.44 -5.26
C SER A 257 10.74 -3.12 -5.56
N LEU A 258 10.05 -3.56 -4.51
CA LEU A 258 8.71 -4.15 -4.65
C LEU A 258 7.72 -3.11 -5.21
N ARG A 259 7.89 -1.84 -4.88
CA ARG A 259 7.07 -0.75 -5.40
C ARG A 259 7.20 -0.61 -6.93
N GLU A 260 8.42 -0.72 -7.46
CA GLU A 260 8.67 -0.69 -8.91
C GLU A 260 8.15 -1.95 -9.59
N ALA A 261 8.36 -3.11 -8.99
CA ALA A 261 7.84 -4.37 -9.50
C ALA A 261 6.30 -4.37 -9.58
N LEU A 262 5.61 -3.88 -8.55
CA LEU A 262 4.15 -3.76 -8.56
C LEU A 262 3.66 -2.72 -9.57
N ARG A 263 4.35 -1.59 -9.71
CA ARG A 263 4.01 -0.59 -10.74
C ARG A 263 4.17 -1.17 -12.15
N TRP A 264 5.23 -1.94 -12.37
CA TRP A 264 5.46 -2.63 -13.64
C TRP A 264 4.33 -3.60 -13.99
N THR A 265 3.72 -4.28 -13.00
CA THR A 265 2.54 -5.12 -13.20
C THR A 265 1.21 -4.35 -13.22
N GLY A 266 1.24 -3.00 -13.27
CA GLY A 266 0.05 -2.16 -13.33
C GLY A 266 -0.59 -1.84 -11.97
N GLN A 267 -0.02 -2.31 -10.85
CA GLN A 267 -0.54 -2.05 -9.51
C GLN A 267 -0.03 -0.70 -8.99
N GLN A 268 -0.92 0.13 -8.49
CA GLN A 268 -0.57 1.42 -7.89
C GLN A 268 -0.60 1.33 -6.37
N LEU A 269 0.55 1.59 -5.75
CA LEU A 269 0.65 1.71 -4.30
C LEU A 269 0.46 3.17 -3.85
N PRO A 270 -0.10 3.38 -2.65
CA PRO A 270 -0.15 4.71 -2.07
C PRO A 270 1.24 5.38 -2.03
N PRO A 271 1.32 6.70 -2.23
CA PRO A 271 2.58 7.43 -2.13
C PRO A 271 3.11 7.36 -0.70
N GLY A 272 4.42 7.20 -0.54
CA GLY A 272 5.07 7.12 0.76
C GLY A 272 6.36 6.31 0.71
N GLY A 273 6.95 6.06 1.87
CA GLY A 273 8.12 5.18 2.02
C GLY A 273 7.76 3.71 2.06
N GLY A 274 8.78 2.85 2.12
CA GLY A 274 8.63 1.40 2.16
C GLY A 274 8.36 0.76 0.79
N PHE A 275 8.19 -0.56 0.79
CA PHE A 275 8.07 -1.41 -0.40
C PHE A 275 9.32 -1.35 -1.29
N GLY A 276 10.50 -1.26 -0.68
CA GLY A 276 11.80 -1.34 -1.34
C GLY A 276 12.20 -2.79 -1.60
N ARG A 277 13.38 -3.18 -1.11
CA ARG A 277 13.92 -4.52 -1.33
C ARG A 277 12.97 -5.62 -0.84
N PHE A 278 12.71 -6.58 -1.71
CA PHE A 278 11.84 -7.72 -1.46
C PHE A 278 12.53 -9.02 -1.86
N ALA A 279 12.38 -10.04 -1.03
CA ALA A 279 12.72 -11.41 -1.36
C ALA A 279 11.71 -12.37 -0.71
N LEU A 280 11.35 -13.42 -1.43
CA LEU A 280 10.44 -14.47 -0.98
C LEU A 280 10.98 -15.83 -1.38
N LYS A 281 10.93 -16.80 -0.47
CA LYS A 281 11.14 -18.22 -0.77
C LYS A 281 10.12 -19.04 0.01
N ALA A 282 9.44 -19.96 -0.68
CA ALA A 282 8.41 -20.79 -0.06
C ALA A 282 8.24 -22.12 -0.79
N GLN A 283 7.65 -23.10 -0.12
CA GLN A 283 7.02 -24.24 -0.76
C GLN A 283 5.63 -23.82 -1.22
N THR A 284 5.32 -24.05 -2.48
CA THR A 284 4.03 -23.69 -3.06
C THR A 284 3.20 -24.92 -3.40
N ASN A 285 1.90 -24.78 -3.20
CA ASN A 285 0.88 -25.72 -3.65
C ASN A 285 -0.26 -24.90 -4.28
N VAL A 286 -0.41 -25.01 -5.58
CA VAL A 286 -1.48 -24.37 -6.35
C VAL A 286 -2.54 -25.40 -6.67
N VAL A 287 -3.79 -25.11 -6.35
CA VAL A 287 -4.94 -25.96 -6.69
C VAL A 287 -6.10 -25.07 -7.12
N GLY A 288 -6.51 -25.20 -8.37
CA GLY A 288 -7.72 -24.54 -8.89
C GLY A 288 -7.73 -23.02 -8.68
N GLY A 289 -6.59 -22.32 -8.85
CA GLY A 289 -6.49 -20.87 -8.69
C GLY A 289 -6.16 -20.40 -7.26
N THR A 290 -6.12 -21.28 -6.27
CA THR A 290 -5.65 -20.96 -4.93
C THR A 290 -4.18 -21.32 -4.80
N ILE A 291 -3.35 -20.39 -4.35
CA ILE A 291 -1.91 -20.55 -4.14
C ILE A 291 -1.64 -20.61 -2.64
N GLY A 292 -1.33 -21.80 -2.13
CA GLY A 292 -0.85 -21.99 -0.76
C GLY A 292 0.67 -21.94 -0.71
N LEU A 293 1.22 -21.12 0.18
CA LEU A 293 2.65 -21.00 0.45
C LEU A 293 2.94 -21.46 1.88
N SER A 294 3.79 -22.45 2.05
CA SER A 294 4.23 -22.95 3.35
C SER A 294 5.74 -22.81 3.48
N GLY A 295 6.23 -22.76 4.72
CA GLY A 295 7.64 -22.48 4.97
C GLY A 295 8.09 -21.18 4.31
N VAL A 296 7.22 -20.18 4.34
CA VAL A 296 7.51 -18.86 3.78
C VAL A 296 8.67 -18.24 4.54
N ASN A 297 9.68 -17.83 3.80
CA ASN A 297 10.72 -16.90 4.25
C ASN A 297 10.59 -15.64 3.40
N ILE A 298 10.22 -14.54 4.02
CA ILE A 298 10.03 -13.25 3.36
C ILE A 298 10.97 -12.21 3.94
N GLU A 299 11.55 -11.38 3.09
CA GLU A 299 12.28 -10.18 3.46
C GLU A 299 11.63 -8.98 2.75
N LEU A 300 11.29 -7.94 3.49
CA LEU A 300 10.77 -6.68 2.95
C LEU A 300 11.38 -5.51 3.72
N ASP A 301 12.10 -4.63 3.02
CA ASP A 301 12.78 -3.48 3.61
C ASP A 301 13.73 -3.85 4.79
N GLY A 302 14.37 -5.03 4.70
CA GLY A 302 15.22 -5.55 5.78
C GLY A 302 14.46 -6.24 6.91
N ASN A 303 13.13 -6.22 6.89
CA ASN A 303 12.30 -7.00 7.80
C ASN A 303 12.21 -8.44 7.32
N THR A 304 12.62 -9.38 8.14
CA THR A 304 12.54 -10.82 7.84
C THR A 304 11.37 -11.46 8.59
N GLY A 305 10.63 -12.32 7.91
CA GLY A 305 9.50 -13.04 8.49
C GLY A 305 9.39 -14.47 7.98
N GLU A 306 8.82 -15.34 8.79
CA GLU A 306 8.56 -16.72 8.46
C GLU A 306 7.10 -17.08 8.71
N GLY A 307 6.52 -17.98 7.90
CA GLY A 307 5.16 -18.40 8.15
C GLY A 307 4.47 -19.10 6.99
N VAL A 308 3.19 -18.82 6.85
CA VAL A 308 2.31 -19.38 5.82
C VAL A 308 1.46 -18.26 5.20
N LEU A 309 1.29 -18.32 3.89
CA LEU A 309 0.46 -17.39 3.13
C LEU A 309 -0.45 -18.18 2.19
N THR A 310 -1.63 -17.67 1.95
CA THR A 310 -2.56 -18.19 0.95
C THR A 310 -3.08 -17.03 0.12
N PHE A 311 -3.01 -17.17 -1.17
CA PHE A 311 -3.52 -16.20 -2.13
C PHE A 311 -4.57 -16.88 -3.00
N ASP A 312 -5.72 -16.27 -3.19
CA ASP A 312 -6.80 -16.80 -4.00
C ASP A 312 -7.08 -15.92 -5.25
N ALA A 313 -7.87 -16.47 -6.18
CA ALA A 313 -8.22 -15.80 -7.43
C ALA A 313 -9.03 -14.51 -7.24
N ARG A 314 -9.56 -14.23 -6.04
CA ARG A 314 -10.28 -13.00 -5.70
C ARG A 314 -9.35 -11.91 -5.17
N GLN A 315 -8.04 -12.04 -5.42
CA GLN A 315 -6.98 -11.15 -4.89
C GLN A 315 -6.97 -11.07 -3.36
N SER A 316 -7.40 -12.14 -2.68
CA SER A 316 -7.35 -12.23 -1.22
C SER A 316 -6.04 -12.86 -0.76
N LEU A 317 -5.29 -12.13 0.07
CA LEU A 317 -4.07 -12.59 0.73
C LEU A 317 -4.36 -12.86 2.20
N GLN A 318 -4.19 -14.11 2.62
CA GLN A 318 -4.41 -14.53 4.00
C GLN A 318 -3.15 -15.20 4.54
N GLY A 319 -2.90 -15.08 5.84
CA GLY A 319 -1.81 -15.83 6.44
C GLY A 319 -1.37 -15.40 7.83
N THR A 320 -0.32 -16.06 8.27
CA THR A 320 0.32 -15.77 9.56
C THR A 320 1.81 -15.72 9.35
N LEU A 321 2.42 -14.63 9.82
CA LEU A 321 3.86 -14.41 9.76
C LEU A 321 4.40 -14.13 11.16
N ALA A 322 5.56 -14.68 11.46
CA ALA A 322 6.34 -14.41 12.64
C ALA A 322 7.66 -13.76 12.26
N ALA A 323 8.08 -12.73 13.00
CA ALA A 323 9.31 -12.01 12.78
C ALA A 323 10.10 -11.88 14.10
N GLU A 324 11.42 -11.86 14.04
CA GLU A 324 12.22 -11.50 15.20
C GLU A 324 12.20 -9.99 15.46
N GLY A 325 12.25 -9.21 14.41
CA GLY A 325 12.17 -7.75 14.47
C GLY A 325 11.43 -7.18 13.26
N LEU A 326 10.61 -6.17 13.49
CA LEU A 326 9.93 -5.39 12.47
C LEU A 326 10.26 -3.91 12.64
N ASP A 327 10.74 -3.29 11.59
CA ASP A 327 10.87 -1.85 11.50
C ASP A 327 9.77 -1.31 10.57
N LEU A 328 8.77 -0.68 11.17
CA LEU A 328 7.65 -0.07 10.48
C LEU A 328 7.88 1.42 10.17
N THR A 329 9.02 1.97 10.56
CA THR A 329 9.38 3.39 10.35
C THR A 329 9.27 3.83 8.89
N PRO A 330 9.70 3.05 7.88
CA PRO A 330 9.54 3.43 6.48
C PRO A 330 8.07 3.61 6.05
N TYR A 331 7.13 2.92 6.72
CA TYR A 331 5.71 2.94 6.38
C TYR A 331 4.91 4.03 7.11
N VAL A 332 5.47 4.66 8.13
CA VAL A 332 4.81 5.73 8.91
C VAL A 332 4.46 6.91 8.00
N SER A 333 5.29 7.22 7.02
CA SER A 333 5.01 8.28 6.03
C SER A 333 3.89 7.92 5.06
N THR A 334 3.62 6.62 4.87
CA THR A 334 2.52 6.13 4.04
C THR A 334 1.18 6.24 4.80
N VAL A 335 1.22 6.03 6.12
CA VAL A 335 0.07 6.24 7.01
C VAL A 335 0.19 7.63 7.63
N ARG A 336 -0.21 8.66 6.89
CA ARG A 336 -0.08 10.09 7.27
C ARG A 336 -0.68 10.46 8.62
N LEU A 337 -1.60 9.68 9.14
CA LEU A 337 -2.18 9.83 10.47
C LEU A 337 -1.14 9.80 11.61
N LEU A 338 0.03 9.20 11.37
CA LEU A 338 1.09 9.04 12.35
C LEU A 338 2.28 10.00 12.12
N SER A 339 2.30 10.75 11.01
CA SER A 339 3.38 11.69 10.69
C SER A 339 3.12 13.06 11.30
N SER A 340 3.68 13.33 12.46
CA SER A 340 3.58 14.61 13.19
C SER A 340 4.90 15.39 13.21
N SER A 341 5.57 15.53 12.07
CA SER A 341 6.88 16.20 12.04
C SER A 341 6.82 17.73 11.96
N GLU A 342 5.65 18.35 11.74
CA GLU A 342 5.49 19.80 11.68
C GLU A 342 4.52 20.29 12.76
N ARG A 343 4.66 21.55 13.17
CA ARG A 343 3.86 22.20 14.23
C ARG A 343 2.34 22.31 13.92
N GLY A 344 1.87 21.69 12.86
CA GLY A 344 0.47 21.68 12.43
C GLY A 344 -0.01 20.32 11.97
N TRP A 345 -1.33 20.18 11.81
CA TRP A 345 -1.96 18.99 11.27
C TRP A 345 -1.85 18.97 9.74
N ASP A 346 -1.61 17.79 9.14
CA ASP A 346 -1.54 17.67 7.69
C ASP A 346 -2.92 17.96 7.04
N THR A 347 -2.92 18.87 6.06
CA THR A 347 -4.11 19.27 5.29
C THR A 347 -4.25 18.53 3.96
N LYS A 348 -3.26 17.68 3.60
CA LYS A 348 -3.31 16.91 2.36
C LYS A 348 -4.37 15.81 2.44
N PRO A 349 -5.05 15.50 1.32
CA PRO A 349 -6.05 14.44 1.30
C PRO A 349 -5.45 13.08 1.69
N ILE A 350 -6.23 12.30 2.44
CA ILE A 350 -5.89 10.91 2.77
C ILE A 350 -6.26 10.07 1.55
N ALA A 351 -5.25 9.50 0.87
CA ALA A 351 -5.45 8.66 -0.30
C ALA A 351 -5.73 7.21 0.14
N LEU A 352 -6.95 6.72 -0.11
CA LEU A 352 -7.38 5.35 0.18
C LEU A 352 -7.63 4.53 -1.09
N ASP A 353 -7.45 5.11 -2.27
CA ASP A 353 -7.75 4.45 -3.55
C ASP A 353 -6.90 3.18 -3.79
N GLY A 354 -5.69 3.13 -3.23
CA GLY A 354 -4.83 1.93 -3.29
C GLY A 354 -5.29 0.74 -2.45
N PHE A 355 -6.36 0.88 -1.67
CA PHE A 355 -6.95 -0.22 -0.89
C PHE A 355 -8.14 -0.88 -1.58
N GLU A 356 -8.60 -0.34 -2.72
CA GLU A 356 -9.70 -0.93 -3.49
C GLU A 356 -9.22 -2.18 -4.26
N GLY A 357 -10.05 -3.21 -4.27
CA GLY A 357 -9.77 -4.47 -4.99
C GLY A 357 -8.82 -5.43 -4.28
N VAL A 358 -8.14 -5.02 -3.21
CA VAL A 358 -7.26 -5.89 -2.41
C VAL A 358 -7.98 -6.36 -1.16
N GLN A 359 -7.94 -7.66 -0.91
CA GLN A 359 -8.43 -8.26 0.34
C GLN A 359 -7.24 -8.84 1.12
N LEU A 360 -7.15 -8.49 2.40
CA LEU A 360 -6.06 -8.90 3.27
C LEU A 360 -6.60 -9.45 4.60
N ASP A 361 -6.08 -10.58 5.06
CA ASP A 361 -6.29 -11.11 6.41
C ASP A 361 -4.97 -11.67 6.92
N LEU A 362 -4.15 -10.80 7.54
CA LEU A 362 -2.83 -11.16 8.02
C LEU A 362 -2.75 -11.09 9.54
N ARG A 363 -2.13 -12.10 10.12
CA ARG A 363 -1.73 -12.14 11.53
C ARG A 363 -0.21 -12.06 11.60
N LEU A 364 0.27 -11.07 12.31
CA LEU A 364 1.70 -10.79 12.46
C LEU A 364 2.09 -10.89 13.92
N SER A 365 3.17 -11.56 14.21
CA SER A 365 3.79 -11.57 15.53
C SER A 365 5.26 -11.22 15.40
N ALA A 366 5.76 -10.36 16.28
CA ALA A 366 7.16 -9.98 16.30
C ALA A 366 7.69 -9.90 17.73
N ALA A 367 8.95 -10.26 17.94
CA ALA A 367 9.59 -10.12 19.25
C ALA A 367 9.95 -8.66 19.56
N ARG A 368 10.22 -7.86 18.54
CA ARG A 368 10.52 -6.43 18.62
C ARG A 368 9.88 -5.68 17.47
N VAL A 369 9.29 -4.52 17.72
CA VAL A 369 8.72 -3.66 16.67
C VAL A 369 9.18 -2.23 16.89
N ASN A 370 9.71 -1.60 15.85
CA ASN A 370 10.04 -0.19 15.82
C ASN A 370 9.02 0.58 15.00
N VAL A 371 8.47 1.64 15.53
CA VAL A 371 7.55 2.54 14.82
C VAL A 371 7.99 3.97 15.11
N ALA A 372 8.63 4.60 14.15
CA ALA A 372 9.26 5.91 14.34
C ALA A 372 10.20 5.92 15.58
N ASN A 373 9.87 6.68 16.61
CA ASN A 373 10.65 6.76 17.83
C ASN A 373 10.26 5.70 18.88
N ALA A 374 9.10 5.07 18.72
CA ALA A 374 8.58 4.09 19.68
C ALA A 374 9.21 2.71 19.48
N LYS A 375 9.75 2.14 20.55
CA LYS A 375 10.30 0.78 20.58
C LYS A 375 9.34 -0.10 21.37
N LEU A 376 8.72 -1.03 20.65
CA LEU A 376 7.79 -1.99 21.23
C LEU A 376 8.51 -3.33 21.38
N GLY A 377 8.18 -4.06 22.43
CA GLY A 377 8.62 -5.44 22.62
C GLY A 377 7.76 -6.43 21.85
N ARG A 378 7.47 -7.57 22.46
CA ARG A 378 6.63 -8.59 21.82
C ARG A 378 5.26 -8.02 21.46
N THR A 379 4.92 -8.15 20.19
CA THR A 379 3.70 -7.56 19.62
C THR A 379 3.01 -8.57 18.73
N ALA A 380 1.69 -8.72 18.89
CA ALA A 380 0.82 -9.50 18.03
C ALA A 380 -0.28 -8.61 17.44
N VAL A 381 -0.39 -8.60 16.12
CA VAL A 381 -1.31 -7.74 15.37
C VAL A 381 -2.05 -8.59 14.35
N ALA A 382 -3.35 -8.35 14.19
CA ALA A 382 -4.14 -8.82 13.07
C ALA A 382 -4.56 -7.63 12.21
N ALA A 383 -4.29 -7.69 10.91
CA ALA A 383 -4.68 -6.69 9.93
C ALA A 383 -5.69 -7.30 8.96
N ASN A 384 -6.83 -6.69 8.82
CA ASN A 384 -7.87 -7.09 7.88
C ASN A 384 -8.22 -5.90 6.97
N LEU A 385 -8.14 -6.12 5.66
CA LEU A 385 -8.54 -5.16 4.64
C LEU A 385 -9.59 -5.82 3.76
N ARG A 386 -10.79 -5.24 3.71
CA ARG A 386 -11.89 -5.70 2.86
C ARG A 386 -12.66 -4.52 2.32
N ASP A 387 -12.87 -4.50 1.02
CA ASP A 387 -13.65 -3.46 0.33
C ASP A 387 -13.21 -2.04 0.71
N GLY A 388 -11.89 -1.81 0.75
CA GLY A 388 -11.30 -0.53 1.14
C GLY A 388 -11.32 -0.21 2.64
N ASN A 389 -11.86 -1.12 3.49
CA ASN A 389 -11.94 -0.95 4.93
C ASN A 389 -10.76 -1.66 5.61
N LEU A 390 -9.84 -0.91 6.18
CA LEU A 390 -8.72 -1.43 6.96
C LEU A 390 -9.10 -1.50 8.44
N ALA A 391 -9.02 -2.68 9.03
CA ALA A 391 -9.13 -2.90 10.46
C ALA A 391 -7.85 -3.55 11.00
N VAL A 392 -7.27 -2.96 12.02
CA VAL A 392 -6.07 -3.48 12.69
C VAL A 392 -6.38 -3.72 14.15
N ALA A 393 -6.18 -4.94 14.61
CA ALA A 393 -6.33 -5.32 16.00
C ALA A 393 -4.96 -5.62 16.63
N ILE A 394 -4.59 -4.88 17.66
CA ILE A 394 -3.42 -5.13 18.51
C ILE A 394 -3.90 -6.05 19.64
N GLY A 395 -3.64 -7.34 19.52
CA GLY A 395 -4.01 -8.31 20.54
C GLY A 395 -3.23 -8.08 21.83
N GLU A 396 -1.93 -7.94 21.70
CA GLU A 396 -1.03 -7.57 22.79
C GLU A 396 0.27 -6.98 22.24
N SER A 397 0.69 -5.86 22.80
CA SER A 397 1.99 -5.26 22.54
C SER A 397 2.66 -4.85 23.84
N GLN A 398 3.87 -5.32 24.08
CA GLN A 398 4.70 -4.84 25.17
C GLN A 398 5.29 -3.48 24.78
N ALA A 399 4.85 -2.42 25.41
CA ALA A 399 5.26 -1.06 25.07
C ALA A 399 5.37 -0.19 26.33
N PHE A 400 6.30 0.74 26.33
CA PHE A 400 6.47 1.73 27.41
C PHE A 400 6.54 1.09 28.82
N GLY A 401 7.16 -0.09 28.93
CA GLY A 401 7.25 -0.82 30.20
C GLY A 401 5.93 -1.42 30.72
N GLY A 402 4.87 -1.41 29.92
CA GLY A 402 3.56 -1.99 30.17
C GLY A 402 3.02 -2.76 28.98
N VAL A 403 1.70 -2.81 28.84
CA VAL A 403 1.01 -3.54 27.76
C VAL A 403 0.01 -2.63 27.06
N VAL A 404 0.02 -2.66 25.74
CA VAL A 404 -0.94 -1.96 24.88
C VAL A 404 -1.81 -2.98 24.14
N ARG A 405 -3.11 -2.75 24.12
CA ARG A 405 -4.12 -3.52 23.37
C ARG A 405 -5.09 -2.57 22.70
N GLY A 406 -5.76 -3.03 21.66
CA GLY A 406 -6.84 -2.26 21.06
C GLY A 406 -7.03 -2.49 19.59
N THR A 407 -7.83 -1.64 18.99
CA THR A 407 -8.16 -1.69 17.56
C THR A 407 -8.11 -0.30 16.98
N PHE A 408 -7.73 -0.21 15.72
CA PHE A 408 -7.99 0.97 14.92
C PHE A 408 -8.52 0.57 13.54
N GLY A 409 -9.36 1.40 12.97
CA GLY A 409 -9.96 1.22 11.66
C GLY A 409 -9.87 2.48 10.82
N LEU A 410 -9.73 2.28 9.52
CA LEU A 410 -9.76 3.32 8.51
C LEU A 410 -10.60 2.82 7.35
N ALA A 411 -11.63 3.57 6.98
CA ALA A 411 -12.56 3.22 5.92
C ALA A 411 -12.73 4.39 4.94
N LYS A 412 -12.97 4.09 3.67
CA LYS A 412 -13.34 5.11 2.68
C LYS A 412 -14.79 5.50 2.90
N SER A 413 -15.07 6.80 2.93
CA SER A 413 -16.42 7.34 3.09
C SER A 413 -16.66 8.53 2.14
N PRO A 414 -17.92 8.96 1.94
CA PRO A 414 -18.21 10.17 1.16
C PRO A 414 -17.57 11.43 1.73
N ALA A 415 -17.25 11.45 3.03
CA ALA A 415 -16.55 12.54 3.70
C ALA A 415 -15.00 12.42 3.60
N GLY A 416 -14.48 11.47 2.83
CA GLY A 416 -13.06 11.16 2.66
C GLY A 416 -12.68 9.86 3.38
N ALA A 417 -12.26 9.93 4.63
CA ALA A 417 -11.87 8.81 5.46
C ALA A 417 -12.64 8.80 6.79
N ASP A 418 -13.16 7.64 7.16
CA ASP A 418 -13.70 7.38 8.50
C ASP A 418 -12.61 6.68 9.34
N PHE A 419 -12.29 7.27 10.48
CA PHE A 419 -11.29 6.78 11.43
C PHE A 419 -11.96 6.36 12.73
N LYS A 420 -11.58 5.20 13.26
CA LYS A 420 -11.99 4.72 14.59
C LYS A 420 -10.78 4.14 15.31
N ALA A 421 -10.62 4.45 16.60
CA ALA A 421 -9.57 3.89 17.42
C ALA A 421 -10.07 3.60 18.84
N GLN A 422 -9.73 2.42 19.35
CA GLN A 422 -9.96 2.03 20.74
C GLN A 422 -8.67 1.42 21.27
N LEU A 423 -7.98 2.14 22.14
CA LEU A 423 -6.67 1.75 22.65
C LEU A 423 -6.69 1.71 24.18
N GLN A 424 -6.09 0.70 24.76
CA GLN A 424 -5.91 0.53 26.18
C GLN A 424 -4.44 0.31 26.51
N PHE A 425 -3.90 1.15 27.36
CA PHE A 425 -2.54 1.09 27.86
C PHE A 425 -2.60 0.69 29.34
N SER A 426 -1.95 -0.37 29.72
CA SER A 426 -1.97 -0.90 31.07
C SER A 426 -0.60 -0.85 31.70
N ASN A 427 -0.48 -0.17 32.84
CA ASN A 427 0.75 -0.04 33.63
C ASN A 427 1.95 0.48 32.83
N VAL A 428 1.71 1.42 31.90
CA VAL A 428 2.76 2.02 31.06
C VAL A 428 3.50 3.13 31.81
N ASP A 429 4.77 3.34 31.46
CA ASP A 429 5.53 4.51 31.85
C ASP A 429 4.97 5.73 31.11
N LEU A 430 4.46 6.69 31.88
CA LEU A 430 3.74 7.85 31.33
C LEU A 430 4.67 8.84 30.64
N GLU A 431 5.90 9.01 31.14
CA GLU A 431 6.89 9.91 30.54
C GLU A 431 7.27 9.42 29.13
N GLN A 432 7.55 8.13 29.00
CA GLN A 432 7.86 7.52 27.70
C GLN A 432 6.64 7.50 26.78
N CYS A 433 5.51 7.02 27.29
CA CYS A 433 4.28 6.86 26.48
C CYS A 433 3.78 8.21 25.94
N LEU A 434 3.60 9.20 26.81
CA LEU A 434 3.11 10.52 26.40
C LEU A 434 4.19 11.33 25.67
N GLY A 435 5.47 11.09 25.99
CA GLY A 435 6.60 11.71 25.30
C GLY A 435 6.71 11.26 23.84
N ASP A 436 6.62 9.97 23.58
CA ASP A 436 6.79 9.40 22.25
C ASP A 436 5.52 9.60 21.37
N LEU A 437 4.32 9.55 21.98
CA LEU A 437 3.06 9.71 21.25
C LEU A 437 2.62 11.17 21.08
N PHE A 438 2.82 12.02 22.12
CA PHE A 438 2.25 13.38 22.17
C PHE A 438 3.29 14.46 22.47
N SER A 439 4.56 14.12 22.55
CA SER A 439 5.67 15.04 22.94
C SER A 439 5.52 15.64 24.35
N ILE A 440 4.71 15.03 25.22
CA ILE A 440 4.46 15.46 26.61
C ILE A 440 5.37 14.66 27.55
N ARG A 441 6.49 15.24 28.00
CA ARG A 441 7.48 14.58 28.88
C ARG A 441 7.45 15.09 30.31
N ARG A 442 6.30 15.62 30.75
CA ARG A 442 6.20 16.25 32.09
C ARG A 442 5.48 15.38 33.12
N LEU A 443 4.98 14.22 32.72
CA LEU A 443 4.25 13.34 33.63
C LEU A 443 5.04 12.06 33.90
N GLU A 444 5.63 11.97 35.09
CA GLU A 444 6.40 10.80 35.53
C GLU A 444 5.52 9.83 36.31
N GLY A 445 5.83 8.55 36.19
CA GLY A 445 5.13 7.47 36.90
C GLY A 445 4.50 6.45 35.98
N LYS A 446 3.86 5.45 36.57
CA LYS A 446 3.12 4.43 35.82
C LYS A 446 1.63 4.68 35.87
N GLY A 447 0.96 4.40 34.74
CA GLY A 447 -0.49 4.61 34.66
C GLY A 447 -1.19 3.73 33.63
N ASN A 448 -2.51 3.84 33.65
CA ASN A 448 -3.39 3.24 32.67
C ASN A 448 -4.03 4.37 31.86
N LEU A 449 -4.02 4.20 30.52
CA LEU A 449 -4.66 5.14 29.61
C LEU A 449 -5.66 4.36 28.74
N SER A 450 -6.87 4.88 28.59
CA SER A 450 -7.88 4.36 27.68
C SER A 450 -8.34 5.48 26.75
N VAL A 451 -8.36 5.20 25.46
CA VAL A 451 -8.74 6.15 24.41
C VAL A 451 -9.72 5.48 23.49
N ALA A 452 -10.87 6.11 23.26
CA ALA A 452 -11.86 5.69 22.27
C ALA A 452 -12.21 6.91 21.42
N LEU A 453 -11.89 6.87 20.14
CA LEU A 453 -12.00 8.00 19.20
C LEU A 453 -12.71 7.56 17.93
N ASP A 454 -13.51 8.44 17.36
CA ASP A 454 -14.08 8.34 16.02
C ASP A 454 -14.07 9.70 15.33
N SER A 455 -13.90 9.69 14.01
CA SER A 455 -13.86 10.90 13.21
C SER A 455 -14.04 10.61 11.73
N SER A 456 -14.44 11.63 10.95
CA SER A 456 -14.57 11.57 9.50
C SER A 456 -14.00 12.84 8.88
N GLY A 457 -13.23 12.71 7.78
CA GLY A 457 -12.63 13.88 7.13
C GLY A 457 -11.77 13.53 5.92
N HIS A 458 -11.48 14.54 5.10
CA HIS A 458 -10.64 14.39 3.91
C HIS A 458 -9.14 14.46 4.22
N SER A 459 -8.77 15.11 5.31
CA SER A 459 -7.38 15.29 5.75
C SER A 459 -7.24 15.02 7.24
N VAL A 460 -6.00 14.88 7.72
CA VAL A 460 -5.75 14.74 9.17
C VAL A 460 -6.30 15.95 9.93
N TYR A 461 -6.15 17.16 9.38
CA TYR A 461 -6.71 18.36 9.97
C TYR A 461 -8.24 18.30 10.08
N ASP A 462 -8.95 17.81 9.03
CA ASP A 462 -10.40 17.65 9.09
C ASP A 462 -10.81 16.58 10.08
N LEU A 463 -10.05 15.48 10.18
CA LEU A 463 -10.27 14.47 11.23
C LEU A 463 -10.15 15.08 12.62
N THR A 464 -9.21 15.99 12.86
CA THR A 464 -9.11 16.63 14.18
C THR A 464 -10.29 17.54 14.50
N LYS A 465 -10.91 18.18 13.50
CA LYS A 465 -12.12 19.01 13.67
C LYS A 465 -13.37 18.19 13.98
N ALA A 466 -13.51 17.04 13.33
CA ALA A 466 -14.68 16.17 13.48
C ALA A 466 -14.48 15.11 14.57
N LEU A 467 -13.36 15.18 15.34
CA LEU A 467 -13.00 14.17 16.34
C LEU A 467 -14.00 14.12 17.49
N ASN A 468 -14.52 12.93 17.76
CA ASN A 468 -15.38 12.64 18.89
C ASN A 468 -14.80 11.48 19.71
N GLY A 469 -15.16 11.39 20.98
CA GLY A 469 -14.76 10.25 21.79
C GLY A 469 -14.49 10.57 23.25
N THR A 470 -13.72 9.67 23.87
CA THR A 470 -13.34 9.77 25.28
C THR A 470 -11.88 9.40 25.47
N ALA A 471 -11.24 10.05 26.43
CA ALA A 471 -9.92 9.66 26.89
C ALA A 471 -9.88 9.67 28.43
N SER A 472 -9.32 8.63 29.03
CA SER A 472 -9.14 8.55 30.48
C SER A 472 -7.72 8.13 30.82
N LEU A 473 -7.16 8.74 31.87
CA LEU A 473 -5.85 8.41 32.41
C LEU A 473 -5.96 8.26 33.92
N THR A 474 -5.44 7.17 34.45
CA THR A 474 -5.27 6.97 35.89
C THR A 474 -3.83 6.61 36.22
N SER A 475 -3.27 7.27 37.21
CA SER A 475 -1.92 6.99 37.68
C SER A 475 -1.85 6.97 39.20
N ARG A 476 -0.97 6.16 39.74
CA ARG A 476 -0.68 6.09 41.17
C ARG A 476 0.84 6.26 41.38
N LYS A 477 1.20 7.15 42.34
CA LYS A 477 2.58 7.42 42.70
C LYS A 477 3.44 7.91 41.52
N GLY A 478 3.32 9.19 41.24
CA GLY A 478 4.06 9.85 40.17
C GLY A 478 4.41 11.27 40.53
N ALA A 479 4.87 12.03 39.52
CA ALA A 479 5.17 13.44 39.69
C ALA A 479 4.91 14.24 38.41
N ILE A 480 4.52 15.49 38.53
CA ILE A 480 4.55 16.48 37.47
C ILE A 480 5.92 17.18 37.49
N ALA A 481 6.71 16.94 36.43
CA ALA A 481 8.03 17.54 36.27
C ALA A 481 7.97 18.97 35.70
N GLY A 482 8.95 19.80 36.09
CA GLY A 482 9.05 21.17 35.61
C GLY A 482 8.26 22.21 36.41
N PHE A 483 7.52 21.80 37.46
CA PHE A 483 6.79 22.70 38.34
C PHE A 483 6.84 22.20 39.78
N ASN A 484 7.14 23.11 40.72
CA ASN A 484 7.00 22.83 42.16
C ASN A 484 5.83 23.63 42.72
N VAL A 485 4.64 23.04 42.62
CA VAL A 485 3.39 23.69 43.05
C VAL A 485 3.36 23.94 44.55
N GLU A 486 3.92 23.04 45.36
CA GLU A 486 4.00 23.23 46.81
C GLU A 486 4.78 24.47 47.18
N GLN A 487 5.96 24.66 46.60
CA GLN A 487 6.77 25.87 46.85
C GLN A 487 6.07 27.13 46.37
N LEU A 488 5.41 27.07 45.24
CA LEU A 488 4.61 28.18 44.71
C LEU A 488 3.49 28.57 45.67
N LEU A 489 2.70 27.60 46.15
CA LEU A 489 1.59 27.85 47.06
C LEU A 489 2.06 28.41 48.40
N LYS A 490 3.08 27.79 49.02
CA LYS A 490 3.68 28.29 50.26
C LYS A 490 4.25 29.72 50.14
N ARG A 491 4.76 30.07 48.97
CA ARG A 491 5.29 31.42 48.70
C ARG A 491 4.17 32.44 48.56
N ILE A 492 3.13 32.11 47.79
CA ILE A 492 1.96 32.99 47.57
C ILE A 492 1.18 33.15 48.87
N GLU A 493 1.06 32.10 49.70
CA GLU A 493 0.46 32.16 51.02
C GLU A 493 1.18 33.20 51.90
N ARG A 494 2.52 33.20 51.90
CA ARG A 494 3.30 34.13 52.72
C ARG A 494 3.44 35.53 52.13
N ARG A 495 3.44 35.66 50.81
CA ARG A 495 3.63 36.94 50.06
C ARG A 495 2.74 36.98 48.83
N PRO A 496 1.46 37.33 48.95
CA PRO A 496 0.48 37.26 47.87
C PRO A 496 0.81 38.06 46.62
N LEU A 497 1.60 39.14 46.72
CA LEU A 497 1.97 40.00 45.59
C LEU A 497 3.32 39.68 44.95
N SER A 498 4.12 38.74 45.52
CA SER A 498 5.41 38.36 44.94
C SER A 498 5.21 37.33 43.83
N GLY A 499 5.05 37.79 42.57
CA GLY A 499 4.80 36.94 41.40
C GLY A 499 6.05 36.40 40.72
N SER A 500 7.25 36.85 41.04
CA SER A 500 8.49 36.44 40.38
C SER A 500 9.27 35.45 41.22
N GLY A 501 9.37 34.21 40.79
CA GLY A 501 10.20 33.17 41.39
C GLY A 501 10.32 31.97 40.49
N GLU A 502 11.42 31.25 40.60
CA GLU A 502 11.68 30.02 39.84
C GLU A 502 10.81 28.86 40.35
N PHE A 503 9.53 28.85 39.98
CA PHE A 503 8.63 27.72 40.23
C PHE A 503 8.58 26.76 39.01
N ARG A 504 9.23 27.15 37.90
CA ARG A 504 9.34 26.33 36.65
C ARG A 504 10.45 25.29 36.73
N THR A 505 11.02 25.07 37.93
CA THR A 505 12.00 24.03 38.21
C THR A 505 11.52 23.15 39.36
N GLY A 506 11.85 21.84 39.29
CA GLY A 506 11.47 20.88 40.34
C GLY A 506 10.31 19.99 39.90
N LYS A 507 9.71 19.30 40.88
CA LYS A 507 8.64 18.31 40.68
C LYS A 507 7.53 18.47 41.71
N THR A 508 6.31 18.18 41.30
CA THR A 508 5.15 18.08 42.19
C THR A 508 4.74 16.61 42.29
N PRO A 509 5.05 15.93 43.42
CA PRO A 509 4.67 14.53 43.59
C PRO A 509 3.19 14.38 43.82
N PHE A 510 2.63 13.28 43.33
CA PHE A 510 1.24 12.88 43.56
C PHE A 510 1.11 11.40 43.96
N GLU A 511 0.09 11.08 44.71
CA GLU A 511 -0.30 9.73 45.07
C GLU A 511 -1.35 9.18 44.10
N THR A 512 -2.29 10.02 43.62
CA THR A 512 -3.30 9.69 42.63
C THR A 512 -3.46 10.81 41.62
N LEU A 513 -3.60 10.42 40.36
CA LEU A 513 -3.98 11.31 39.27
C LEU A 513 -5.08 10.64 38.47
N THR A 514 -6.19 11.34 38.28
CA THR A 514 -7.31 10.93 37.42
C THR A 514 -7.57 12.04 36.41
N VAL A 515 -7.67 11.65 35.13
CA VAL A 515 -8.01 12.55 34.02
C VAL A 515 -9.10 11.88 33.22
N ASN A 516 -10.26 12.53 33.04
CA ASN A 516 -11.35 12.09 32.19
C ASN A 516 -11.71 13.23 31.24
N LEU A 517 -11.65 12.94 29.96
CA LEU A 517 -11.90 13.88 28.87
C LEU A 517 -13.03 13.35 27.99
N ARG A 518 -13.93 14.23 27.59
CA ARG A 518 -14.92 13.99 26.52
C ARG A 518 -14.61 14.89 25.35
N ILE A 519 -14.45 14.29 24.18
CA ILE A 519 -14.11 15.01 22.95
C ILE A 519 -15.36 15.09 22.09
N ASN A 520 -15.72 16.31 21.70
CA ASN A 520 -16.84 16.60 20.81
C ASN A 520 -16.41 17.59 19.76
N GLN A 521 -16.51 17.23 18.48
CA GLN A 521 -16.15 18.08 17.34
C GLN A 521 -14.78 18.74 17.52
N GLY A 522 -13.76 17.92 17.86
CA GLY A 522 -12.39 18.38 18.04
C GLY A 522 -12.11 19.17 19.31
N VAL A 523 -13.09 19.38 20.18
CA VAL A 523 -12.92 20.04 21.47
C VAL A 523 -12.94 19.01 22.58
N ALA A 524 -11.81 18.87 23.28
CA ALA A 524 -11.69 18.02 24.45
C ALA A 524 -12.18 18.79 25.70
N ASN A 525 -13.32 18.40 26.23
CA ASN A 525 -13.88 18.95 27.45
C ASN A 525 -13.41 18.12 28.63
N VAL A 526 -12.92 18.79 29.66
CA VAL A 526 -12.48 18.16 30.91
C VAL A 526 -13.72 17.80 31.73
N GLU A 527 -14.01 16.50 31.87
CA GLU A 527 -15.03 16.02 32.80
C GLU A 527 -14.49 15.96 34.23
N GLU A 528 -13.25 15.48 34.37
CA GLU A 528 -12.56 15.42 35.65
C GLU A 528 -11.05 15.46 35.41
N VAL A 529 -10.35 16.36 36.04
CA VAL A 529 -8.89 16.29 36.26
C VAL A 529 -8.64 16.54 37.74
N ARG A 530 -8.22 15.50 38.44
CA ARG A 530 -7.93 15.52 39.87
C ARG A 530 -6.61 14.88 40.17
N MET A 531 -5.76 15.60 40.87
CA MET A 531 -4.49 15.12 41.39
C MET A 531 -4.50 15.29 42.89
N GLU A 532 -4.17 14.23 43.60
CA GLU A 532 -3.97 14.24 45.06
C GLU A 532 -2.55 13.83 45.35
N GLY A 533 -1.82 14.70 46.04
CA GLY A 533 -0.49 14.46 46.51
C GLY A 533 -0.35 14.59 48.02
N PRO A 534 0.83 14.34 48.58
CA PRO A 534 1.03 14.39 50.05
C PRO A 534 0.85 15.80 50.62
N SER A 535 1.13 16.84 49.86
CA SER A 535 1.05 18.24 50.31
C SER A 535 0.20 19.11 49.41
N VAL A 536 -0.18 18.63 48.19
CA VAL A 536 -0.85 19.45 47.17
C VAL A 536 -1.96 18.67 46.51
N GLY A 537 -3.13 19.32 46.39
CA GLY A 537 -4.23 18.89 45.54
C GLY A 537 -4.37 19.80 44.33
N LEU A 538 -4.67 19.25 43.15
CA LEU A 538 -5.00 19.99 41.95
C LEU A 538 -6.35 19.49 41.37
N ALA A 539 -7.20 20.43 41.02
CA ALA A 539 -8.42 20.15 40.25
C ALA A 539 -8.47 21.10 39.04
N LEU A 540 -8.77 20.58 37.86
CA LEU A 540 -8.84 21.35 36.63
C LEU A 540 -10.16 21.04 35.89
N GLY A 541 -10.72 22.07 35.25
CA GLY A 541 -11.84 22.01 34.34
C GLY A 541 -11.60 22.93 33.15
N GLY A 542 -12.44 22.83 32.13
CA GLY A 542 -12.32 23.66 30.93
C GLY A 542 -12.24 22.83 29.68
N SER A 543 -11.62 23.37 28.65
CA SER A 543 -11.53 22.71 27.34
C SER A 543 -10.19 22.91 26.64
N ALA A 544 -9.91 22.02 25.69
CA ALA A 544 -8.74 22.09 24.80
C ALA A 544 -9.19 21.90 23.36
N SER A 545 -8.79 22.79 22.48
CA SER A 545 -9.04 22.67 21.04
C SER A 545 -7.95 21.83 20.40
N ILE A 546 -8.30 20.62 19.94
CA ILE A 546 -7.36 19.72 19.27
C ILE A 546 -6.92 20.28 17.91
N PRO A 547 -7.82 20.81 17.04
CA PRO A 547 -7.42 21.41 15.77
C PRO A 547 -6.50 22.62 15.92
N ALA A 548 -6.81 23.50 16.88
CA ALA A 548 -6.02 24.71 17.13
C ALA A 548 -4.80 24.45 18.02
N ARG A 549 -4.71 23.29 18.68
CA ARG A 549 -3.68 22.94 19.67
C ARG A 549 -3.61 23.96 20.81
N ASP A 550 -4.77 24.37 21.30
CA ASP A 550 -4.92 25.46 22.27
C ASP A 550 -5.66 24.99 23.52
N LEU A 551 -5.30 25.57 24.66
CA LEU A 551 -5.81 25.25 25.99
C LEU A 551 -6.57 26.45 26.57
N ASP A 552 -7.75 26.22 27.15
CA ASP A 552 -8.47 27.13 28.04
C ASP A 552 -8.97 26.36 29.27
N LEU A 553 -8.07 26.20 30.25
CA LEU A 553 -8.34 25.44 31.46
C LEU A 553 -8.33 26.38 32.67
N ARG A 554 -9.17 26.07 33.61
CA ARG A 554 -9.22 26.73 34.92
C ARG A 554 -9.12 25.69 36.00
N GLY A 555 -8.40 25.99 37.06
CA GLY A 555 -8.20 25.04 38.14
C GLY A 555 -8.01 25.68 39.48
N THR A 556 -7.97 24.84 40.47
CA THR A 556 -7.62 25.19 41.86
C THR A 556 -6.48 24.31 42.30
N ALA A 557 -5.42 24.96 42.82
CA ALA A 557 -4.33 24.32 43.50
C ALA A 557 -4.50 24.52 45.02
N SER A 558 -4.53 23.42 45.76
CA SER A 558 -4.74 23.42 47.21
C SER A 558 -3.51 22.94 47.95
N LEU A 559 -3.08 23.68 48.97
CA LEU A 559 -2.08 23.22 49.92
C LEU A 559 -2.81 22.42 51.02
N LEU A 560 -2.46 21.16 51.16
CA LEU A 560 -3.09 20.26 52.14
C LEU A 560 -2.33 20.31 53.47
N SER A 561 -3.08 20.41 54.58
CA SER A 561 -2.56 20.21 55.93
C SER A 561 -3.20 18.99 56.57
N ILE A 562 -2.43 18.20 57.30
CA ILE A 562 -2.94 17.07 58.05
C ILE A 562 -3.61 17.66 59.30
N SER A 563 -4.95 17.56 59.41
CA SER A 563 -5.63 17.98 60.61
C SER A 563 -5.36 16.99 61.73
N THR A 564 -5.56 17.41 63.01
CA THR A 564 -5.44 16.57 64.20
C THR A 564 -6.34 15.34 64.19
N SER A 565 -7.34 15.29 63.31
CA SER A 565 -8.23 14.14 63.07
C SER A 565 -7.71 13.15 62.01
N GLY A 566 -6.52 13.36 61.42
CA GLY A 566 -5.94 12.50 60.39
C GLY A 566 -6.49 12.69 58.98
N THR A 567 -7.43 13.62 58.77
CA THR A 567 -8.00 13.95 57.45
C THR A 567 -7.26 15.13 56.84
N ALA A 568 -6.82 14.99 55.59
CA ALA A 568 -6.23 16.09 54.82
C ALA A 568 -7.30 17.13 54.52
N ALA A 569 -7.09 18.38 54.96
CA ALA A 569 -7.99 19.49 54.67
C ALA A 569 -7.20 20.62 53.96
N PRO A 570 -7.81 21.36 53.03
CA PRO A 570 -7.16 22.44 52.34
C PRO A 570 -6.86 23.61 53.31
N ALA A 571 -5.56 23.90 53.53
CA ALA A 571 -5.12 25.04 54.31
C ALA A 571 -5.07 26.33 53.49
N PHE A 572 -4.79 26.20 52.20
CA PHE A 572 -4.70 27.32 51.28
C PHE A 572 -5.10 26.85 49.87
N GLU A 573 -5.90 27.64 49.17
CA GLU A 573 -6.34 27.36 47.80
C GLU A 573 -6.00 28.54 46.90
N LEU A 574 -5.52 28.23 45.70
CA LEU A 574 -5.17 29.22 44.67
C LEU A 574 -5.86 28.84 43.37
N PRO A 575 -6.86 29.59 42.93
CA PRO A 575 -7.38 29.49 41.59
C PRO A 575 -6.35 29.95 40.56
N PHE A 576 -6.26 29.21 39.43
CA PHE A 576 -5.34 29.52 38.33
C PHE A 576 -5.96 29.20 36.99
N MET A 577 -5.40 29.78 35.94
CA MET A 577 -5.78 29.53 34.55
C MET A 577 -4.58 29.01 33.77
N VAL A 578 -4.84 28.08 32.82
CA VAL A 578 -3.86 27.58 31.86
C VAL A 578 -4.39 27.88 30.46
N GLN A 579 -3.70 28.73 29.74
CA GLN A 579 -4.15 29.23 28.43
C GLN A 579 -3.05 29.22 27.40
N GLY A 580 -3.44 29.18 26.10
CA GLY A 580 -2.55 29.24 24.96
C GLY A 580 -2.12 27.87 24.44
N SER A 581 -1.08 27.83 23.62
CA SER A 581 -0.65 26.61 22.94
C SER A 581 -0.31 25.51 23.93
N TRP A 582 -0.75 24.27 23.66
CA TRP A 582 -0.42 23.11 24.50
C TRP A 582 1.08 22.77 24.49
N ASP A 583 1.85 23.27 23.50
CA ASP A 583 3.31 23.09 23.44
C ASP A 583 4.03 24.00 24.45
N ASP A 584 3.51 25.20 24.72
CA ASP A 584 4.04 26.15 25.70
C ASP A 584 2.89 26.89 26.42
N PRO A 585 2.18 26.22 27.34
CA PRO A 585 1.05 26.80 28.02
C PRO A 585 1.46 27.88 29.01
N ILE A 586 0.66 28.94 29.06
CA ILE A 586 0.81 30.03 30.01
C ILE A 586 -0.02 29.71 31.25
N ILE A 587 0.62 29.59 32.41
CA ILE A 587 -0.06 29.35 33.67
C ILE A 587 -0.09 30.64 34.47
N LEU A 588 -1.28 31.17 34.73
CA LEU A 588 -1.50 32.41 35.46
C LEU A 588 -2.36 32.17 36.70
N PRO A 589 -1.98 32.64 37.87
CA PRO A 589 -2.89 32.72 39.01
C PRO A 589 -4.06 33.64 38.69
N ASP A 590 -5.27 33.30 39.14
CA ASP A 590 -6.43 34.16 38.92
C ASP A 590 -6.24 35.54 39.53
N PRO A 591 -6.29 36.63 38.74
CA PRO A 591 -6.06 37.96 39.21
C PRO A 591 -7.04 38.42 40.30
N GLN A 592 -8.31 38.01 40.21
CA GLN A 592 -9.33 38.42 41.17
C GLN A 592 -9.09 37.83 42.56
N SER A 593 -8.72 36.56 42.61
CA SER A 593 -8.41 35.89 43.90
C SER A 593 -7.15 36.49 44.59
N ARG A 594 -6.17 36.94 43.80
CA ARG A 594 -4.98 37.62 44.32
C ARG A 594 -5.28 39.00 44.89
N ILE A 595 -6.11 39.81 44.24
CA ILE A 595 -6.53 41.11 44.70
C ILE A 595 -7.35 40.98 45.99
N GLN A 596 -8.30 40.07 46.04
CA GLN A 596 -9.12 39.88 47.24
C GLN A 596 -8.28 39.40 48.43
N ARG A 597 -7.32 38.53 48.25
CA ARG A 597 -6.46 37.99 49.33
C ARG A 597 -5.34 38.95 49.77
N SER A 598 -4.91 39.83 48.91
CA SER A 598 -3.88 40.82 49.29
C SER A 598 -4.39 41.90 50.24
N GLY A 599 -5.69 41.98 50.51
CA GLY A 599 -6.32 43.03 51.28
C GLY A 599 -6.31 44.41 50.55
N ALA A 600 -5.72 44.47 49.36
CA ALA A 600 -5.65 45.72 48.62
C ALA A 600 -7.02 46.19 48.11
N ALA A 601 -7.96 45.28 47.96
CA ALA A 601 -9.35 45.58 47.59
C ALA A 601 -10.27 45.87 48.79
N GLN A 602 -9.82 45.59 50.02
CA GLN A 602 -10.60 45.81 51.23
C GLN A 602 -11.08 47.25 51.37
N PRO A 603 -10.23 48.29 51.18
CA PRO A 603 -10.66 49.66 51.27
C PRO A 603 -11.68 50.05 50.19
N ILE A 604 -11.58 49.40 48.98
CA ILE A 604 -12.49 49.65 47.87
C ILE A 604 -13.83 48.95 48.12
N LEU A 605 -13.80 47.75 48.64
CA LEU A 605 -15.01 46.99 49.01
C LEU A 605 -15.74 47.61 50.17
N ASP A 606 -15.01 48.12 51.17
CA ASP A 606 -15.61 48.85 52.31
C ASP A 606 -16.17 50.19 51.87
N ALA A 607 -15.56 50.87 50.93
CA ALA A 607 -16.08 52.09 50.32
C ALA A 607 -17.34 51.86 49.49
N VAL A 608 -17.45 50.74 48.78
CA VAL A 608 -18.64 50.33 48.02
C VAL A 608 -19.80 49.89 48.93
N ARG A 609 -19.49 49.29 50.09
CA ARG A 609 -20.48 48.97 51.13
C ARG A 609 -21.01 50.20 51.84
N ASN A 610 -20.16 51.20 52.11
CA ASN A 610 -20.55 52.45 52.77
C ASN A 610 -21.06 53.44 51.69
N ARG A 611 -22.35 53.53 51.55
CA ARG A 611 -23.02 54.45 50.62
C ARG A 611 -22.62 55.93 50.73
N ASN A 612 -21.97 56.34 51.81
CA ASN A 612 -21.54 57.74 52.04
C ASN A 612 -20.17 58.12 51.51
N LEU A 613 -19.44 57.19 50.82
CA LEU A 613 -18.08 57.40 50.31
C LEU A 613 -17.96 57.23 48.79
N ARG A 614 -19.06 57.39 48.04
CA ARG A 614 -19.03 57.22 46.58
C ARG A 614 -18.20 58.25 45.86
N ASP A 615 -18.13 59.50 46.33
CA ASP A 615 -17.44 60.59 45.65
C ASP A 615 -15.91 60.52 45.77
N PRO A 616 -15.32 60.16 46.96
CA PRO A 616 -13.86 60.04 47.06
C PRO A 616 -13.27 58.85 46.32
N VAL A 617 -14.04 57.74 46.19
CA VAL A 617 -13.56 56.54 45.46
C VAL A 617 -13.48 56.81 43.96
N ARG A 618 -14.43 57.54 43.40
CA ARG A 618 -14.41 57.95 41.99
C ARG A 618 -13.18 58.81 41.66
N SER A 619 -12.83 59.74 42.52
CA SER A 619 -11.64 60.59 42.35
C SER A 619 -10.30 59.84 42.49
N VAL A 620 -10.27 58.73 43.24
CA VAL A 620 -9.07 57.89 43.35
C VAL A 620 -8.94 56.99 42.11
N ILE A 621 -10.04 56.44 41.60
CA ILE A 621 -10.05 55.65 40.36
C ILE A 621 -9.67 56.50 39.15
N GLU A 622 -10.17 57.73 39.05
CA GLU A 622 -9.83 58.67 37.99
C GLU A 622 -8.33 59.06 38.04
N ARG A 623 -7.73 59.19 39.24
CA ARG A 623 -6.28 59.43 39.37
C ARG A 623 -5.43 58.22 39.03
N LEU A 624 -5.89 57.01 39.30
CA LEU A 624 -5.15 55.76 39.03
C LEU A 624 -5.27 55.30 37.56
N THR A 625 -6.34 55.67 36.89
CA THR A 625 -6.60 55.25 35.49
C THR A 625 -6.21 56.30 34.46
N GLY A 626 -5.87 57.52 34.89
CA GLY A 626 -5.45 58.58 33.94
C GLY A 626 -6.57 59.02 32.95
N ALA A 627 -7.81 58.70 33.22
CA ALA A 627 -8.91 59.07 32.37
C ALA A 627 -9.34 60.51 32.68
N ALA A 628 -9.24 61.41 31.70
CA ALA A 628 -9.79 62.77 31.76
C ALA A 628 -11.33 62.75 31.86
N PRO A 629 -11.93 63.70 32.56
CA PRO A 629 -13.40 63.71 32.74
C PRO A 629 -14.10 63.89 31.40
N SER A 630 -14.89 62.91 31.02
CA SER A 630 -15.85 63.05 29.94
C SER A 630 -17.02 63.86 30.44
N GLU A 631 -17.21 65.10 29.93
CA GLU A 631 -18.39 65.91 30.13
C GLU A 631 -19.63 65.15 29.68
N ALA A 632 -20.56 64.98 30.60
CA ALA A 632 -21.88 64.42 30.30
C ALA A 632 -22.74 65.45 29.63
N PRO A 633 -23.41 65.15 28.51
CA PRO A 633 -24.39 66.10 27.92
C PRO A 633 -25.64 66.20 28.83
N PRO A 634 -26.28 67.42 28.83
CA PRO A 634 -27.41 67.74 29.76
C PRO A 634 -28.67 66.93 29.43
N ALA A 635 -29.34 66.51 30.46
CA ALA A 635 -30.62 65.80 30.43
C ALA A 635 -31.72 66.65 29.76
N ALA A 636 -32.23 66.20 28.64
CA ALA A 636 -33.45 66.71 28.03
C ALA A 636 -34.65 65.98 28.55
N ALA A 637 -35.61 66.82 29.02
CA ALA A 637 -36.88 66.42 29.60
C ALA A 637 -37.78 65.65 28.61
N ALA A 638 -38.56 64.74 29.14
CA ALA A 638 -39.65 64.11 28.44
C ALA A 638 -40.83 65.06 28.14
N PRO A 639 -41.50 64.89 27.03
CA PRO A 639 -42.92 65.20 26.98
C PRO A 639 -43.80 63.95 26.63
N ALA A 640 -45.01 64.11 27.12
CA ALA A 640 -46.08 63.14 27.12
C ALA A 640 -46.76 62.94 25.76
N LEU A 641 -47.51 61.88 25.72
CA LEU A 641 -48.48 61.36 24.77
C LEU A 641 -49.37 62.43 24.04
N ALA A 642 -49.56 62.20 22.73
CA ALA A 642 -50.85 62.24 22.02
C ALA A 642 -50.63 62.06 20.51
N GLY A 643 -51.13 61.03 19.86
CA GLY A 643 -52.42 61.06 19.17
C GLY A 643 -52.30 61.25 17.65
N SER A 644 -52.64 60.17 16.94
CA SER A 644 -53.48 60.16 15.71
C SER A 644 -52.91 60.44 14.32
N SER A 645 -53.23 59.48 13.45
CA SER A 645 -53.62 59.58 12.02
C SER A 645 -52.55 59.68 10.95
N GLY A 646 -52.59 58.64 10.10
CA GLY A 646 -52.00 58.62 8.75
C GLY A 646 -52.73 59.56 7.78
N PRO A 647 -52.65 59.51 6.46
CA PRO A 647 -51.96 58.49 5.61
C PRO A 647 -51.19 59.09 4.40
N ALA A 648 -50.71 58.22 3.57
CA ALA A 648 -50.54 58.29 2.10
C ALA A 648 -49.26 58.90 1.50
N ASP A 649 -48.63 58.07 0.77
CA ASP A 649 -48.50 58.06 -0.71
C ASP A 649 -47.11 58.31 -1.33
N ARG A 650 -46.84 57.39 -2.21
CA ARG A 650 -45.99 57.43 -3.43
C ARG A 650 -44.60 56.80 -3.41
N ALA A 651 -44.61 55.62 -4.01
CA ALA A 651 -43.56 55.14 -4.90
C ALA A 651 -43.42 56.03 -6.16
N PRO A 652 -42.45 55.89 -7.09
CA PRO A 652 -42.09 54.66 -7.79
C PRO A 652 -40.56 54.55 -8.09
N ALA A 653 -40.09 53.54 -8.60
CA ALA A 653 -40.16 52.71 -9.78
C ALA A 653 -38.78 52.20 -10.22
N ASN A 654 -38.86 51.05 -10.71
CA ASN A 654 -38.31 50.33 -11.89
C ASN A 654 -37.00 49.58 -11.68
N ALA A 655 -37.01 48.41 -11.98
CA ALA A 655 -37.30 47.43 -13.01
C ALA A 655 -36.00 46.60 -13.13
N GLU A 656 -35.90 45.36 -13.38
CA GLU A 656 -36.53 44.42 -14.31
C GLU A 656 -36.19 42.97 -13.94
N THR A 657 -37.17 42.08 -14.04
CA THR A 657 -37.03 40.64 -14.25
C THR A 657 -37.03 40.41 -15.79
N PRO A 658 -36.47 39.31 -16.31
CA PRO A 658 -37.35 38.21 -16.73
C PRO A 658 -36.72 36.80 -16.47
N ALA A 659 -37.52 35.90 -16.07
CA ALA A 659 -38.42 34.95 -16.72
C ALA A 659 -37.79 33.58 -17.06
N LYS A 660 -38.32 32.59 -16.37
CA LYS A 660 -38.75 31.22 -16.77
C LYS A 660 -38.07 30.47 -17.94
N GLY A 661 -37.76 29.25 -17.65
CA GLY A 661 -37.63 28.14 -18.60
C GLY A 661 -37.75 26.81 -17.87
N ASP A 662 -38.98 26.30 -17.83
CA ASP A 662 -39.31 24.90 -17.46
C ASP A 662 -38.77 23.97 -18.56
N ILE A 663 -38.14 22.86 -18.20
CA ILE A 663 -38.14 21.63 -18.99
C ILE A 663 -38.15 20.42 -18.06
N GLU A 664 -39.18 19.63 -18.19
CA GLU A 664 -39.47 18.33 -17.60
C GLU A 664 -38.48 17.22 -17.98
N PRO A 665 -38.45 16.09 -17.23
CA PRO A 665 -37.58 14.94 -17.50
C PRO A 665 -38.23 13.92 -18.48
N PRO A 666 -37.48 13.12 -19.17
CA PRO A 666 -38.02 11.93 -19.81
C PRO A 666 -37.87 10.68 -18.96
N GLN A 667 -38.97 9.94 -18.90
CA GLN A 667 -39.14 8.59 -18.41
C GLN A 667 -38.46 7.54 -19.30
N ASN A 668 -37.93 6.55 -18.63
CA ASN A 668 -38.04 5.09 -18.82
C ASN A 668 -38.24 4.53 -20.22
N ASN A 669 -37.36 3.62 -20.69
CA ASN A 669 -37.77 2.25 -21.02
C ASN A 669 -36.60 1.37 -21.53
N ARG A 670 -36.54 0.21 -20.91
CA ARG A 670 -35.97 -1.11 -21.28
C ARG A 670 -34.50 -1.33 -20.99
#